data_3a426dbd6b7eed289264e3c56385f11b
#
_entry.id   3a426dbd6b7eed289264e3c56385f11b
#
_cell.length_a   1.000
_cell.length_b   1.000
_cell.length_c   1.000
_cell.angle_alpha   90.00
_cell.angle_beta   90.00
_cell.angle_gamma   90.00
#
_symmetry.space_group_name_H-M   'P 1'
#
loop_
_entity.id
_entity.type
_entity.pdbx_description
1 polymer ?
#
loop_
_entity_poly.entity_id
_entity_poly.type
_entity_poly.pdbx_seq_one_letter_code
_entity_poly.pdbx_strand_id
1 'polypeptide(L)'
;MNNYLKAKLVSWRKINVVIFTDIPRPSVINYTLYKNDVVYKKDKVSRLNSINQLYFFDISLNEDYELGASYRLLLETFPYTIIDASDAVDFTDFDIRFGYENNDLGAIYSKKETSFTVWAPLAESMYLKLFDLNNKETILPMKRDGGVYRLTINGDLLNYKYHYVVNNNGVTYEVNDPYAKGTSLNSEYSVVIDYDALLKKEKFSPSNKIDNYVDAVIYETHIRDINEGNFNDVINKGKYLGFVETGRKSKGGHPAGLDYIKYLGVTHVQIQPIFDFNSVDDINTKNWYNWGYDPISYFALEGSYSLKPEDAMSRLNEFREMVDILHKNDIRLIVDVVYNHMYKYEESTLEKLVPHYYYRKRKNTFLSNASGCGNDIASERKMARKLIVDSVKYLFSHFDVDGLRFDLMGLMDIQTIDEAYEAAKAIKKDIMFYGEGWEMGEELPVEQRANKSNANKQSNYAFFNDTYRDIIKGPSSPFNLHERGFICGNTDYKFGVDYAFHASVLNLSYQPMFESANQSLNYLECHDNNTLFDKLLVSNANEEEKTLLDRVNLANSILLLSFGIPLIHMGQEIGLSKDGLDNTYNMVGVNNLDYRLVDERFDMVNRFRLMNILARKLRYTHLFKKEDLENFFTISHWDNGVYELTAKEKNVLCNEKVFVILINPTNQAINFELDDYYTVLEGDCKGQKIQTKNCFLPGCNLIMLFK
;
A
#
# COMPACT_ATOMS: atom_id res chain seq x y z
N MET A 1 25.54 7.13 41.34
CA MET A 1 25.36 6.52 40.00
C MET A 1 25.29 5.01 40.17
N ASN A 2 24.38 4.32 39.51
CA ASN A 2 24.23 2.88 39.75
C ASN A 2 25.26 2.11 38.90
N ASN A 3 26.03 1.24 39.57
CA ASN A 3 26.87 0.26 38.84
C ASN A 3 26.01 -0.60 37.92
N TYR A 4 26.42 -0.78 36.69
CA TYR A 4 25.72 -1.69 35.75
C TYR A 4 26.68 -2.61 35.02
N LEU A 5 26.17 -3.77 34.67
CA LEU A 5 26.84 -4.78 33.87
C LEU A 5 25.97 -5.10 32.63
N LYS A 6 26.58 -5.00 31.45
CA LYS A 6 25.95 -5.45 30.19
C LYS A 6 26.86 -6.46 29.50
N ALA A 7 26.26 -7.46 28.91
CA ALA A 7 26.99 -8.45 28.13
C ALA A 7 26.23 -8.74 26.83
N LYS A 8 26.90 -8.66 25.68
CA LYS A 8 26.30 -8.72 24.37
C LYS A 8 27.05 -9.70 23.46
N LEU A 9 26.35 -10.54 22.73
CA LEU A 9 26.92 -11.36 21.70
C LEU A 9 27.32 -10.51 20.49
N VAL A 10 28.60 -10.54 20.11
CA VAL A 10 29.14 -9.74 18.99
C VAL A 10 29.63 -10.58 17.82
N SER A 11 29.78 -11.88 18.00
CA SER A 11 29.94 -12.88 16.97
C SER A 11 29.59 -14.25 17.56
N TRP A 12 29.42 -15.30 16.74
CA TRP A 12 29.06 -16.65 17.21
C TRP A 12 29.97 -17.16 18.34
N ARG A 13 31.20 -16.67 18.44
CA ARG A 13 32.17 -17.14 19.45
C ARG A 13 32.69 -16.04 20.36
N LYS A 14 32.02 -14.88 20.43
CA LYS A 14 32.51 -13.78 21.22
C LYS A 14 31.39 -12.99 21.90
N ILE A 15 31.52 -12.77 23.21
CA ILE A 15 30.67 -11.93 24.02
C ILE A 15 31.47 -10.70 24.43
N ASN A 16 30.97 -9.52 24.15
CA ASN A 16 31.51 -8.26 24.68
C ASN A 16 30.84 -7.92 26.00
N VAL A 17 31.62 -7.56 26.99
CA VAL A 17 31.17 -7.20 28.35
C VAL A 17 31.55 -5.75 28.62
N VAL A 18 30.56 -4.99 29.09
CA VAL A 18 30.70 -3.59 29.49
C VAL A 18 30.31 -3.45 30.95
N ILE A 19 31.20 -2.90 31.73
CA ILE A 19 31.02 -2.61 33.16
C ILE A 19 31.10 -1.10 33.35
N PHE A 20 30.09 -0.52 34.00
CA PHE A 20 30.20 0.82 34.56
C PHE A 20 30.26 0.70 36.08
N THR A 21 31.29 1.29 36.70
CA THR A 21 31.48 1.24 38.13
C THR A 21 32.25 2.45 38.68
N ASP A 22 31.83 2.92 39.83
CA ASP A 22 32.55 3.96 40.60
C ASP A 22 33.72 3.39 41.40
N ILE A 23 33.92 2.07 41.41
CA ILE A 23 35.03 1.39 42.10
C ILE A 23 36.33 1.58 41.28
N PRO A 24 37.49 1.77 41.90
CA PRO A 24 38.77 1.83 41.23
C PRO A 24 39.02 0.60 40.37
N ARG A 25 39.67 0.79 39.20
CA ARG A 25 39.92 -0.24 38.19
C ARG A 25 40.39 -1.57 38.82
N PRO A 26 39.60 -2.64 38.70
CA PRO A 26 40.03 -3.94 39.20
C PRO A 26 41.20 -4.47 38.37
N SER A 27 42.20 -5.03 39.04
CA SER A 27 43.40 -5.62 38.38
C SER A 27 43.07 -6.93 37.70
N VAL A 28 42.11 -7.66 38.24
CA VAL A 28 41.60 -8.95 37.73
C VAL A 28 40.10 -9.02 37.95
N ILE A 29 39.37 -9.52 36.98
CA ILE A 29 37.92 -9.83 37.12
C ILE A 29 37.74 -11.33 36.91
N ASN A 30 37.24 -12.01 37.96
CA ASN A 30 36.81 -13.39 37.85
C ASN A 30 35.36 -13.44 37.35
N TYR A 31 35.07 -14.29 36.38
CA TYR A 31 33.75 -14.48 35.84
C TYR A 31 33.37 -15.95 35.77
N THR A 32 32.07 -16.19 35.86
CA THR A 32 31.46 -17.49 35.56
C THR A 32 30.35 -17.29 34.53
N LEU A 33 30.46 -17.97 33.39
CA LEU A 33 29.43 -18.03 32.35
C LEU A 33 28.64 -19.33 32.53
N TYR A 34 27.34 -19.20 32.66
CA TYR A 34 26.39 -20.32 32.73
C TYR A 34 25.68 -20.48 31.40
N LYS A 35 25.38 -21.72 31.02
CA LYS A 35 24.48 -22.11 29.91
C LYS A 35 23.41 -23.03 30.50
N ASN A 36 22.16 -22.67 30.41
CA ASN A 36 21.04 -23.44 30.99
C ASN A 36 21.27 -23.80 32.47
N ASP A 37 21.69 -22.82 33.27
CA ASP A 37 22.04 -22.95 34.69
C ASP A 37 23.23 -23.87 35.03
N VAL A 38 23.92 -24.42 34.02
CA VAL A 38 25.14 -25.21 34.20
C VAL A 38 26.37 -24.33 33.90
N VAL A 39 27.43 -24.51 34.71
CA VAL A 39 28.69 -23.77 34.47
C VAL A 39 29.26 -24.17 33.11
N TYR A 40 29.25 -23.21 32.16
CA TYR A 40 29.84 -23.39 30.83
C TYR A 40 31.33 -23.04 30.79
N LYS A 41 31.69 -21.92 31.46
CA LYS A 41 33.06 -21.43 31.52
C LYS A 41 33.31 -20.65 32.81
N LYS A 42 34.46 -20.92 33.47
CA LYS A 42 34.93 -20.14 34.58
C LYS A 42 36.38 -19.71 34.28
N ASP A 43 36.63 -18.42 34.34
CA ASP A 43 37.93 -17.87 33.94
C ASP A 43 38.12 -16.46 34.56
N LYS A 44 39.28 -15.84 34.28
CA LYS A 44 39.61 -14.47 34.76
C LYS A 44 40.13 -13.59 33.63
N VAL A 45 39.87 -12.30 33.73
CA VAL A 45 40.37 -11.29 32.82
C VAL A 45 41.33 -10.37 33.60
N SER A 46 42.55 -10.26 33.12
CA SER A 46 43.60 -9.43 33.73
C SER A 46 43.93 -8.16 32.93
N ARG A 47 43.40 -8.03 31.71
CA ARG A 47 43.54 -6.83 30.87
C ARG A 47 42.17 -6.27 30.52
N LEU A 48 41.86 -5.08 31.03
CA LEU A 48 40.65 -4.35 30.74
C LEU A 48 40.98 -3.12 29.91
N ASN A 49 40.24 -2.93 28.82
CA ASN A 49 40.19 -1.65 28.15
C ASN A 49 39.31 -0.71 28.95
N SER A 50 39.60 0.57 29.00
CA SER A 50 38.77 1.55 29.73
C SER A 50 38.70 2.88 29.02
N ILE A 51 37.50 3.48 29.08
CA ILE A 51 37.24 4.86 28.68
C ILE A 51 36.41 5.48 29.80
N ASN A 52 36.96 6.46 30.50
CA ASN A 52 36.35 7.03 31.73
C ASN A 52 36.08 5.93 32.77
N GLN A 53 34.86 5.82 33.25
CA GLN A 53 34.41 4.80 34.24
C GLN A 53 33.86 3.53 33.60
N LEU A 54 33.98 3.39 32.25
CA LEU A 54 33.57 2.21 31.51
C LEU A 54 34.76 1.28 31.30
N TYR A 55 34.56 0.01 31.64
CA TYR A 55 35.55 -1.04 31.43
C TYR A 55 34.97 -2.08 30.45
N PHE A 56 35.82 -2.52 29.51
CA PHE A 56 35.43 -3.43 28.42
C PHE A 56 36.36 -4.63 28.38
N PHE A 57 35.78 -5.80 28.17
CA PHE A 57 36.52 -7.01 27.83
C PHE A 57 35.67 -7.96 26.99
N ASP A 58 36.35 -8.88 26.32
CA ASP A 58 35.73 -9.90 25.51
C ASP A 58 35.87 -11.27 26.16
N ILE A 59 34.81 -12.07 26.11
CA ILE A 59 34.80 -13.50 26.46
C ILE A 59 34.75 -14.29 25.16
N SER A 60 35.80 -15.10 24.90
CA SER A 60 35.82 -16.08 23.80
C SER A 60 35.12 -17.36 24.22
N LEU A 61 34.26 -17.88 23.36
CA LEU A 61 33.57 -19.16 23.54
C LEU A 61 34.35 -20.28 22.83
N ASN A 62 34.30 -21.47 23.35
CA ASN A 62 34.95 -22.65 22.75
C ASN A 62 34.18 -23.18 21.52
N GLU A 63 32.90 -22.96 21.47
CA GLU A 63 31.96 -23.33 20.39
C GLU A 63 31.07 -22.16 20.03
N ASP A 64 30.31 -22.27 18.96
CA ASP A 64 29.35 -21.22 18.57
C ASP A 64 28.29 -21.05 19.67
N TYR A 65 27.88 -19.81 19.91
CA TYR A 65 26.76 -19.49 20.81
C TYR A 65 25.48 -20.18 20.28
N GLU A 66 24.83 -20.92 21.13
CA GLU A 66 23.57 -21.60 20.80
C GLU A 66 22.38 -20.68 21.08
N LEU A 67 21.79 -20.15 20.02
CA LEU A 67 20.53 -19.40 20.16
C LEU A 67 19.42 -20.29 20.72
N GLY A 68 18.63 -19.73 21.64
CA GLY A 68 17.59 -20.46 22.36
C GLY A 68 18.07 -21.13 23.66
N ALA A 69 19.37 -21.17 23.94
CA ALA A 69 19.88 -21.50 25.25
C ALA A 69 19.98 -20.22 26.11
N SER A 70 19.70 -20.36 27.41
CA SER A 70 19.84 -19.26 28.36
C SER A 70 21.30 -19.14 28.79
N TYR A 71 21.91 -17.98 28.51
CA TYR A 71 23.28 -17.70 28.97
C TYR A 71 23.26 -16.57 30.00
N ARG A 72 23.94 -16.80 31.16
CA ARG A 72 24.08 -15.82 32.22
C ARG A 72 25.52 -15.62 32.60
N LEU A 73 25.94 -14.37 32.72
CA LEU A 73 27.27 -13.98 33.17
C LEU A 73 27.19 -13.50 34.63
N LEU A 74 27.99 -14.14 35.48
CA LEU A 74 28.21 -13.71 36.89
C LEU A 74 29.64 -13.19 37.03
N LEU A 75 29.78 -11.99 37.57
CA LEU A 75 31.04 -11.42 38.05
C LEU A 75 31.03 -11.37 39.56
N GLU A 76 32.16 -11.54 40.21
CA GLU A 76 32.25 -11.62 41.70
C GLU A 76 31.61 -10.41 42.43
N THR A 77 31.62 -9.24 41.81
CA THR A 77 31.17 -7.98 42.38
C THR A 77 29.87 -7.41 41.81
N PHE A 78 29.24 -8.14 40.87
CA PHE A 78 28.01 -7.70 40.19
C PHE A 78 26.94 -8.77 40.24
N PRO A 79 25.64 -8.39 40.26
CA PRO A 79 24.58 -9.37 40.02
C PRO A 79 24.77 -10.00 38.64
N TYR A 80 24.24 -11.21 38.47
CA TYR A 80 24.29 -11.84 37.14
C TYR A 80 23.58 -10.96 36.09
N THR A 81 24.09 -10.99 34.85
CA THR A 81 23.43 -10.42 33.67
C THR A 81 23.18 -11.49 32.62
N ILE A 82 22.13 -11.31 31.87
CA ILE A 82 21.81 -12.16 30.71
C ILE A 82 22.65 -11.69 29.52
N ILE A 83 23.05 -12.61 28.65
CA ILE A 83 23.73 -12.27 27.42
C ILE A 83 22.69 -11.81 26.39
N ASP A 84 22.73 -10.55 26.01
CA ASP A 84 21.90 -10.03 24.92
C ASP A 84 22.41 -10.54 23.58
N ALA A 85 21.62 -11.40 22.93
CA ALA A 85 21.91 -11.96 21.64
C ALA A 85 21.10 -11.33 20.49
N SER A 86 20.39 -10.24 20.74
CA SER A 86 19.48 -9.63 19.72
C SER A 86 20.20 -9.25 18.43
N ASP A 87 21.46 -8.76 18.51
CA ASP A 87 22.20 -8.39 17.31
C ASP A 87 22.81 -9.58 16.54
N ALA A 88 22.61 -10.82 17.00
CA ALA A 88 22.96 -12.00 16.20
C ALA A 88 22.22 -12.02 14.84
N VAL A 89 21.09 -11.36 14.74
CA VAL A 89 20.32 -11.19 13.48
C VAL A 89 21.11 -10.45 12.40
N ASP A 90 22.14 -9.68 12.77
CA ASP A 90 22.99 -8.94 11.84
C ASP A 90 24.24 -9.74 11.41
N PHE A 91 24.43 -10.98 11.91
CA PHE A 91 25.53 -11.84 11.47
C PHE A 91 25.25 -12.33 10.05
N THR A 92 26.26 -12.31 9.21
CA THR A 92 26.15 -12.58 7.76
C THR A 92 25.54 -13.93 7.38
N ASP A 93 25.63 -14.93 8.27
CA ASP A 93 25.12 -16.28 8.07
C ASP A 93 23.83 -16.57 8.88
N PHE A 94 23.25 -15.56 9.53
CA PHE A 94 22.05 -15.74 10.35
C PHE A 94 20.88 -16.31 9.57
N ASP A 95 20.54 -15.72 8.42
CA ASP A 95 19.44 -16.17 7.57
C ASP A 95 19.71 -17.56 6.94
N ILE A 96 21.00 -17.91 6.74
CA ILE A 96 21.37 -19.25 6.27
C ILE A 96 21.13 -20.29 7.38
N ARG A 97 21.44 -19.96 8.62
CA ARG A 97 21.30 -20.86 9.77
C ARG A 97 19.85 -21.00 10.26
N PHE A 98 19.08 -19.92 10.24
CA PHE A 98 17.79 -19.84 10.93
C PHE A 98 16.62 -19.47 10.03
N GLY A 99 16.86 -19.07 8.78
CA GLY A 99 15.80 -18.80 7.81
C GLY A 99 14.90 -20.02 7.60
N TYR A 100 13.62 -19.79 7.36
CA TYR A 100 12.62 -20.84 7.25
C TYR A 100 11.85 -20.75 5.93
N GLU A 101 11.70 -21.86 5.22
CA GLU A 101 11.15 -21.85 3.86
C GLU A 101 9.80 -22.57 3.72
N ASN A 102 9.42 -23.39 4.71
CA ASN A 102 8.16 -24.13 4.64
C ASN A 102 6.94 -23.18 4.76
N ASN A 103 5.78 -23.67 4.32
CA ASN A 103 4.52 -22.92 4.27
C ASN A 103 3.57 -23.25 5.44
N ASP A 104 4.11 -23.58 6.60
CA ASP A 104 3.37 -24.03 7.77
C ASP A 104 3.47 -23.09 8.97
N LEU A 105 3.86 -21.82 8.74
CA LEU A 105 3.83 -20.78 9.77
C LEU A 105 2.39 -20.36 10.08
N GLY A 106 2.12 -20.12 11.36
CA GLY A 106 0.80 -19.81 11.88
C GLY A 106 0.07 -21.02 12.45
N ALA A 107 -1.23 -20.87 12.68
CA ALA A 107 -2.12 -21.95 13.08
C ALA A 107 -2.74 -22.63 11.86
N ILE A 108 -2.46 -23.92 11.67
CA ILE A 108 -3.06 -24.76 10.62
C ILE A 108 -4.06 -25.69 11.28
N TYR A 109 -5.33 -25.44 10.99
CA TYR A 109 -6.45 -26.12 11.61
C TYR A 109 -6.96 -27.31 10.79
N SER A 110 -7.32 -28.35 11.49
CA SER A 110 -8.25 -29.38 11.05
C SER A 110 -9.14 -29.82 12.23
N LYS A 111 -10.28 -30.49 11.95
CA LYS A 111 -11.14 -31.04 13.01
C LYS A 111 -10.44 -32.07 13.91
N LYS A 112 -9.33 -32.67 13.47
CA LYS A 112 -8.60 -33.69 14.21
C LYS A 112 -7.50 -33.11 15.08
N GLU A 113 -6.85 -32.07 14.58
CA GLU A 113 -5.71 -31.44 15.22
C GLU A 113 -5.48 -30.02 14.69
N THR A 114 -4.81 -29.20 15.46
CA THR A 114 -4.31 -27.89 15.05
C THR A 114 -2.81 -27.84 15.30
N SER A 115 -2.03 -27.48 14.28
CA SER A 115 -0.59 -27.25 14.37
C SER A 115 -0.29 -25.76 14.45
N PHE A 116 0.53 -25.38 15.42
CA PHE A 116 1.02 -24.02 15.64
C PHE A 116 2.51 -23.99 15.36
N THR A 117 2.94 -23.11 14.46
CA THR A 117 4.36 -22.93 14.11
C THR A 117 4.69 -21.45 14.06
N VAL A 118 5.72 -21.04 14.80
CA VAL A 118 6.17 -19.64 14.84
C VAL A 118 7.70 -19.57 14.71
N TRP A 119 8.17 -18.63 13.88
CA TRP A 119 9.59 -18.37 13.71
C TRP A 119 10.08 -17.39 14.77
N ALA A 120 10.96 -17.85 15.66
CA ALA A 120 11.51 -17.09 16.78
C ALA A 120 12.90 -17.64 17.18
N PRO A 121 13.92 -17.52 16.32
CA PRO A 121 15.22 -18.15 16.52
C PRO A 121 15.98 -17.64 17.76
N LEU A 122 15.70 -16.43 18.22
CA LEU A 122 16.33 -15.83 19.41
C LEU A 122 15.70 -16.28 20.73
N ALA A 123 14.45 -16.80 20.67
CA ALA A 123 13.70 -17.12 21.88
C ALA A 123 14.36 -18.23 22.71
N GLU A 124 14.51 -18.01 24.00
CA GLU A 124 14.99 -19.01 24.97
C GLU A 124 13.91 -20.06 25.29
N SER A 125 12.65 -19.62 25.30
CA SER A 125 11.49 -20.51 25.46
C SER A 125 10.26 -19.91 24.79
N MET A 126 9.35 -20.80 24.39
CA MET A 126 8.07 -20.45 23.78
C MET A 126 6.97 -21.31 24.36
N TYR A 127 5.84 -20.69 24.68
CA TYR A 127 4.62 -21.37 25.08
C TYR A 127 3.46 -20.90 24.23
N LEU A 128 2.49 -21.78 24.02
CA LEU A 128 1.17 -21.42 23.51
C LEU A 128 0.24 -21.21 24.70
N LYS A 129 -0.33 -20.00 24.80
CA LYS A 129 -1.39 -19.66 25.73
C LYS A 129 -2.70 -19.74 24.98
N LEU A 130 -3.52 -20.74 25.33
CA LEU A 130 -4.74 -21.12 24.62
C LEU A 130 -5.95 -20.86 25.51
N PHE A 131 -7.02 -20.29 24.95
CA PHE A 131 -8.30 -20.08 25.60
C PHE A 131 -9.39 -20.87 24.87
N ASP A 132 -10.08 -21.74 25.58
CA ASP A 132 -11.20 -22.48 25.01
C ASP A 132 -12.46 -21.63 24.83
N LEU A 133 -13.53 -22.22 24.31
CA LEU A 133 -14.79 -21.51 24.07
C LEU A 133 -15.48 -20.99 25.37
N ASN A 134 -15.04 -21.44 26.53
CA ASN A 134 -15.50 -20.98 27.85
C ASN A 134 -14.48 -19.99 28.48
N ASN A 135 -13.50 -19.52 27.69
CA ASN A 135 -12.38 -18.69 28.13
C ASN A 135 -11.49 -19.32 29.23
N LYS A 136 -11.46 -20.66 29.34
CA LYS A 136 -10.53 -21.36 30.21
C LYS A 136 -9.14 -21.34 29.58
N GLU A 137 -8.19 -20.78 30.32
CA GLU A 137 -6.79 -20.69 29.94
C GLU A 137 -6.04 -21.99 30.11
N THR A 138 -5.15 -22.30 29.17
CA THR A 138 -4.18 -23.38 29.23
C THR A 138 -2.87 -22.92 28.60
N ILE A 139 -1.74 -23.12 29.30
CA ILE A 139 -0.39 -22.77 28.80
C ILE A 139 0.36 -24.06 28.51
N LEU A 140 0.85 -24.20 27.27
CA LEU A 140 1.51 -25.39 26.78
C LEU A 140 2.90 -25.07 26.23
N PRO A 141 3.95 -25.79 26.60
CA PRO A 141 5.28 -25.57 26.06
C PRO A 141 5.34 -25.97 24.56
N MET A 142 6.01 -25.16 23.77
CA MET A 142 6.28 -25.45 22.37
C MET A 142 7.69 -26.03 22.21
N LYS A 143 7.84 -26.94 21.26
CA LYS A 143 9.14 -27.58 20.98
C LYS A 143 9.92 -26.77 19.95
N ARG A 144 11.18 -26.48 20.25
CA ARG A 144 12.11 -25.85 19.32
C ARG A 144 12.54 -26.84 18.23
N ASP A 145 12.54 -26.37 16.98
CA ASP A 145 13.04 -27.05 15.79
C ASP A 145 13.78 -26.05 14.90
N GLY A 146 15.11 -25.97 15.04
CA GLY A 146 15.92 -24.96 14.39
C GLY A 146 15.53 -23.52 14.79
N GLY A 147 15.10 -22.74 13.82
CA GLY A 147 14.64 -21.34 14.03
C GLY A 147 13.17 -21.20 14.39
N VAL A 148 12.37 -22.29 14.41
CA VAL A 148 10.93 -22.27 14.69
C VAL A 148 10.59 -22.99 15.99
N TYR A 149 9.43 -22.65 16.55
CA TYR A 149 8.79 -23.40 17.63
C TYR A 149 7.50 -24.01 17.12
N ARG A 150 7.22 -25.26 17.53
CA ARG A 150 6.08 -26.05 17.06
C ARG A 150 5.31 -26.69 18.21
N LEU A 151 3.99 -26.78 18.02
CA LEU A 151 3.10 -27.54 18.89
C LEU A 151 1.91 -28.04 18.07
N THR A 152 1.58 -29.31 18.17
CA THR A 152 0.35 -29.88 17.60
C THR A 152 -0.56 -30.33 18.74
N ILE A 153 -1.81 -29.93 18.70
CA ILE A 153 -2.83 -30.27 19.71
C ILE A 153 -3.93 -31.04 19.00
N ASN A 154 -4.20 -32.24 19.51
CA ASN A 154 -5.28 -33.11 19.02
C ASN A 154 -6.65 -32.55 19.47
N GLY A 155 -7.64 -32.63 18.60
CA GLY A 155 -9.00 -32.20 18.84
C GLY A 155 -9.40 -31.01 17.97
N ASP A 156 -10.67 -30.67 18.06
CA ASP A 156 -11.27 -29.55 17.34
C ASP A 156 -11.08 -28.25 18.13
N LEU A 157 -10.15 -27.39 17.69
CA LEU A 157 -9.84 -26.11 18.31
C LEU A 157 -10.48 -24.91 17.57
N LEU A 158 -11.47 -25.14 16.71
CA LEU A 158 -12.12 -24.06 15.98
C LEU A 158 -12.64 -22.98 16.95
N ASN A 159 -12.34 -21.71 16.62
CA ASN A 159 -12.68 -20.51 17.42
C ASN A 159 -12.00 -20.42 18.80
N TYR A 160 -10.99 -21.25 19.10
CA TYR A 160 -10.16 -21.01 20.27
C TYR A 160 -9.30 -19.78 20.04
N LYS A 161 -9.11 -19.00 21.10
CA LYS A 161 -8.23 -17.82 21.09
C LYS A 161 -6.85 -18.23 21.60
N TYR A 162 -5.81 -17.57 21.10
CA TYR A 162 -4.45 -17.87 21.55
C TYR A 162 -3.49 -16.70 21.45
N HIS A 163 -2.43 -16.76 22.25
CA HIS A 163 -1.21 -15.98 22.13
C HIS A 163 0.01 -16.89 22.14
N TYR A 164 1.10 -16.42 21.56
CA TYR A 164 2.42 -16.95 21.89
C TYR A 164 2.98 -16.22 23.11
N VAL A 165 3.60 -16.97 24.02
CA VAL A 165 4.34 -16.43 25.16
C VAL A 165 5.81 -16.70 24.91
N VAL A 166 6.53 -15.66 24.53
CA VAL A 166 7.94 -15.71 24.12
C VAL A 166 8.84 -15.14 25.23
N ASN A 167 9.94 -15.84 25.53
CA ASN A 167 11.00 -15.30 26.38
C ASN A 167 12.22 -14.98 25.52
N ASN A 168 12.59 -13.71 25.46
CA ASN A 168 13.79 -13.20 24.79
C ASN A 168 14.65 -12.44 25.81
N ASN A 169 15.92 -12.81 25.93
CA ASN A 169 16.87 -12.14 26.85
C ASN A 169 16.30 -11.96 28.27
N GLY A 170 15.58 -12.99 28.77
CA GLY A 170 14.98 -12.99 30.10
C GLY A 170 13.73 -12.13 30.27
N VAL A 171 13.22 -11.52 29.19
CA VAL A 171 11.94 -10.77 29.21
C VAL A 171 10.87 -11.60 28.52
N THR A 172 9.72 -11.73 29.17
CA THR A 172 8.58 -12.49 28.63
C THR A 172 7.53 -11.56 28.06
N TYR A 173 7.07 -11.86 26.85
CA TYR A 173 6.01 -11.13 26.14
C TYR A 173 4.88 -12.09 25.75
N GLU A 174 3.64 -11.61 25.82
CA GLU A 174 2.48 -12.22 25.19
C GLU A 174 2.23 -11.49 23.86
N VAL A 175 2.10 -12.22 22.76
CA VAL A 175 1.99 -11.65 21.42
C VAL A 175 1.02 -12.44 20.56
N ASN A 176 0.38 -11.75 19.63
CA ASN A 176 -0.38 -12.39 18.56
C ASN A 176 0.53 -13.18 17.61
N ASP A 177 -0.07 -14.08 16.85
CA ASP A 177 0.61 -14.77 15.77
C ASP A 177 0.75 -13.84 14.55
N PRO A 178 1.97 -13.57 14.06
CA PRO A 178 2.14 -12.73 12.87
C PRO A 178 1.52 -13.33 11.59
N TYR A 179 1.20 -14.62 11.59
CA TYR A 179 0.53 -15.32 10.50
C TYR A 179 -0.96 -15.59 10.77
N ALA A 180 -1.54 -15.01 11.83
CA ALA A 180 -2.97 -15.16 12.13
C ALA A 180 -3.84 -14.62 11.00
N LYS A 181 -4.73 -15.46 10.43
CA LYS A 181 -5.75 -15.06 9.46
C LYS A 181 -7.04 -14.64 10.14
N GLY A 182 -7.23 -15.02 11.39
CA GLY A 182 -8.36 -14.64 12.22
C GLY A 182 -7.90 -14.00 13.51
N THR A 183 -8.57 -12.91 13.90
CA THR A 183 -8.37 -12.21 15.17
C THR A 183 -9.71 -11.97 15.84
N SER A 184 -9.68 -11.79 17.17
CA SER A 184 -10.84 -11.34 17.93
C SER A 184 -11.07 -9.83 17.72
N LEU A 185 -12.10 -9.29 18.34
CA LEU A 185 -12.36 -7.83 18.32
C LEU A 185 -11.11 -7.05 18.69
N ASN A 186 -10.85 -5.98 17.91
CA ASN A 186 -9.70 -5.09 18.08
C ASN A 186 -8.35 -5.83 18.12
N SER A 187 -8.26 -6.98 17.47
CA SER A 187 -7.08 -7.86 17.43
C SER A 187 -6.48 -8.21 18.81
N GLU A 188 -7.34 -8.31 19.84
CA GLU A 188 -6.88 -8.64 21.20
C GLU A 188 -6.20 -10.02 21.25
N TYR A 189 -6.73 -11.01 20.48
CA TYR A 189 -6.22 -12.38 20.39
C TYR A 189 -6.16 -12.84 18.94
N SER A 190 -5.21 -13.71 18.64
CA SER A 190 -5.28 -14.58 17.46
C SER A 190 -6.37 -15.63 17.67
N VAL A 191 -7.06 -16.02 16.60
CA VAL A 191 -8.18 -16.98 16.64
C VAL A 191 -7.91 -18.12 15.67
N VAL A 192 -8.10 -19.35 16.11
CA VAL A 192 -8.04 -20.55 15.28
C VAL A 192 -9.25 -20.60 14.36
N ILE A 193 -9.04 -20.53 13.05
CA ILE A 193 -10.11 -20.57 12.03
C ILE A 193 -9.80 -21.59 10.95
N ASP A 194 -10.83 -22.10 10.27
CA ASP A 194 -10.71 -22.93 9.07
C ASP A 194 -10.66 -22.03 7.82
N TYR A 195 -9.56 -21.28 7.64
CA TYR A 195 -9.44 -20.40 6.47
C TYR A 195 -9.33 -21.18 5.14
N ASP A 196 -8.85 -22.41 5.16
CA ASP A 196 -8.83 -23.31 3.98
C ASP A 196 -10.24 -23.72 3.52
N ALA A 197 -11.25 -23.55 4.39
CA ALA A 197 -12.64 -23.71 3.97
C ALA A 197 -13.04 -22.75 2.85
N LEU A 198 -12.37 -21.60 2.74
CA LEU A 198 -12.59 -20.64 1.64
C LEU A 198 -12.23 -21.25 0.28
N LEU A 199 -11.18 -22.08 0.21
CA LEU A 199 -10.76 -22.77 -1.01
C LEU A 199 -11.74 -23.85 -1.49
N LYS A 200 -12.59 -24.32 -0.57
CA LYS A 200 -13.63 -25.34 -0.86
C LYS A 200 -14.94 -24.75 -1.33
N LYS A 201 -15.09 -23.41 -1.27
CA LYS A 201 -16.30 -22.70 -1.76
C LYS A 201 -16.33 -22.74 -3.30
N GLU A 202 -17.47 -22.35 -3.85
CA GLU A 202 -17.60 -22.14 -5.30
C GLU A 202 -16.49 -21.23 -5.82
N LYS A 203 -16.05 -21.50 -7.06
CA LYS A 203 -15.06 -20.67 -7.72
C LYS A 203 -15.59 -19.24 -7.87
N PHE A 204 -14.70 -18.28 -7.82
CA PHE A 204 -15.05 -16.91 -8.15
C PHE A 204 -15.59 -16.78 -9.56
N SER A 205 -16.47 -15.82 -9.74
CA SER A 205 -16.88 -15.38 -11.06
C SER A 205 -15.67 -14.86 -11.83
N PRO A 206 -15.56 -15.13 -13.14
CA PRO A 206 -14.44 -14.63 -13.91
C PRO A 206 -14.47 -13.09 -13.93
N SER A 207 -13.36 -12.46 -13.62
CA SER A 207 -13.18 -11.02 -13.84
C SER A 207 -12.94 -10.71 -15.32
N ASN A 208 -13.29 -9.51 -15.76
CA ASN A 208 -12.95 -9.03 -17.11
C ASN A 208 -11.43 -9.10 -17.34
N LYS A 209 -11.05 -9.64 -18.50
CA LYS A 209 -9.64 -9.67 -18.88
C LYS A 209 -9.11 -8.28 -19.21
N ILE A 210 -7.89 -8.00 -18.78
CA ILE A 210 -7.07 -6.92 -19.31
C ILE A 210 -5.82 -7.55 -19.97
N ASP A 211 -5.44 -7.06 -21.12
CA ASP A 211 -4.24 -7.54 -21.81
C ASP A 211 -3.01 -6.72 -21.39
N ASN A 212 -3.21 -5.44 -21.09
CA ASN A 212 -2.17 -4.50 -20.68
C ASN A 212 -2.67 -3.59 -19.55
N TYR A 213 -1.77 -3.02 -18.78
CA TYR A 213 -2.13 -2.11 -17.68
C TYR A 213 -2.86 -0.85 -18.17
N VAL A 214 -2.50 -0.33 -19.35
CA VAL A 214 -3.18 0.82 -19.97
C VAL A 214 -4.65 0.56 -20.35
N ASP A 215 -5.11 -0.71 -20.31
CA ASP A 215 -6.52 -1.05 -20.50
C ASP A 215 -7.38 -0.74 -19.26
N ALA A 216 -6.73 -0.49 -18.12
CA ALA A 216 -7.39 -0.18 -16.87
C ALA A 216 -7.80 1.30 -16.78
N VAL A 217 -8.95 1.53 -16.15
CA VAL A 217 -9.38 2.82 -15.58
C VAL A 217 -9.68 2.54 -14.12
N ILE A 218 -8.88 3.10 -13.23
CA ILE A 218 -8.89 2.77 -11.80
C ILE A 218 -9.63 3.84 -11.02
N TYR A 219 -10.52 3.43 -10.12
CA TYR A 219 -11.24 4.30 -9.18
C TYR A 219 -10.79 3.98 -7.77
N GLU A 220 -10.05 4.89 -7.15
CA GLU A 220 -9.59 4.76 -5.77
C GLU A 220 -10.70 5.15 -4.80
N THR A 221 -10.96 4.31 -3.80
CA THR A 221 -11.99 4.56 -2.79
C THR A 221 -11.69 3.83 -1.48
N HIS A 222 -12.46 4.15 -0.44
CA HIS A 222 -12.42 3.52 0.87
C HIS A 222 -13.73 2.77 1.14
N ILE A 223 -13.67 1.64 1.85
CA ILE A 223 -14.86 0.80 2.15
C ILE A 223 -16.00 1.60 2.81
N ARG A 224 -15.66 2.55 3.68
CA ARG A 224 -16.65 3.36 4.38
C ARG A 224 -17.12 4.56 3.54
N ASP A 225 -16.18 5.29 2.96
CA ASP A 225 -16.43 6.63 2.44
C ASP A 225 -17.37 6.66 1.25
N ILE A 226 -17.39 5.60 0.45
CA ILE A 226 -18.26 5.50 -0.72
C ILE A 226 -19.77 5.57 -0.37
N ASN A 227 -20.18 5.18 0.84
CA ASN A 227 -21.59 5.03 1.16
C ASN A 227 -21.99 5.40 2.61
N GLU A 228 -21.05 5.79 3.48
CA GLU A 228 -21.35 6.08 4.90
C GLU A 228 -22.21 7.35 5.06
N GLY A 229 -22.13 8.29 4.12
CA GLY A 229 -22.93 9.52 4.13
C GLY A 229 -24.44 9.29 4.14
N ASN A 230 -25.21 10.29 4.58
CA ASN A 230 -26.67 10.18 4.84
C ASN A 230 -27.55 10.35 3.61
N PHE A 231 -27.01 10.65 2.42
CA PHE A 231 -27.78 11.01 1.22
C PHE A 231 -27.94 9.88 0.21
N ASN A 232 -27.71 8.63 0.65
CA ASN A 232 -27.93 7.42 -0.11
C ASN A 232 -28.75 6.39 0.70
N ASP A 233 -29.31 5.38 0.04
CA ASP A 233 -30.14 4.33 0.62
C ASP A 233 -29.44 2.99 0.84
N VAL A 234 -28.08 2.98 0.80
CA VAL A 234 -27.29 1.79 1.18
C VAL A 234 -27.62 1.40 2.62
N ILE A 235 -27.84 0.11 2.85
CA ILE A 235 -28.28 -0.42 4.15
C ILE A 235 -27.09 -0.67 5.07
N ASN A 236 -26.11 -1.43 4.59
CA ASN A 236 -24.93 -1.85 5.36
C ASN A 236 -23.76 -0.87 5.15
N LYS A 237 -23.97 0.38 5.54
CA LYS A 237 -23.00 1.46 5.32
C LYS A 237 -21.67 1.16 5.98
N GLY A 238 -20.57 1.44 5.26
CA GLY A 238 -19.22 1.27 5.75
C GLY A 238 -18.76 -0.19 5.94
N LYS A 239 -19.46 -1.14 5.34
CA LYS A 239 -19.19 -2.58 5.46
C LYS A 239 -18.82 -3.20 4.11
N TYR A 240 -18.08 -4.33 4.12
CA TYR A 240 -17.75 -5.09 2.90
C TYR A 240 -18.99 -5.37 2.05
N LEU A 241 -20.03 -5.90 2.65
CA LEU A 241 -21.27 -6.21 1.91
C LEU A 241 -22.07 -4.97 1.53
N GLY A 242 -21.96 -3.88 2.30
CA GLY A 242 -22.55 -2.59 1.95
C GLY A 242 -21.88 -1.94 0.73
N PHE A 243 -20.59 -2.16 0.55
CA PHE A 243 -19.84 -1.68 -0.61
C PHE A 243 -20.41 -2.24 -1.93
N VAL A 244 -20.90 -3.46 -1.93
CA VAL A 244 -21.37 -4.19 -3.12
C VAL A 244 -22.90 -4.34 -3.19
N GLU A 245 -23.65 -3.64 -2.36
CA GLU A 245 -25.11 -3.59 -2.51
C GLU A 245 -25.49 -2.97 -3.87
N THR A 246 -26.45 -3.58 -4.55
CA THR A 246 -26.97 -3.14 -5.85
C THR A 246 -28.40 -2.61 -5.75
N GLY A 247 -28.85 -1.84 -6.77
CA GLY A 247 -30.15 -1.18 -6.79
C GLY A 247 -30.24 0.03 -5.87
N ARG A 248 -29.07 0.55 -5.39
CA ARG A 248 -29.00 1.66 -4.45
C ARG A 248 -28.99 3.02 -5.14
N LYS A 249 -29.59 4.00 -4.48
CA LYS A 249 -29.75 5.35 -5.02
C LYS A 249 -29.41 6.44 -4.00
N SER A 250 -29.01 7.58 -4.53
CA SER A 250 -29.02 8.85 -3.82
C SER A 250 -30.47 9.31 -3.54
N LYS A 251 -30.62 10.34 -2.70
CA LYS A 251 -31.93 10.95 -2.47
C LYS A 251 -32.52 11.64 -3.73
N GLY A 252 -31.66 12.09 -4.66
CA GLY A 252 -32.08 12.62 -5.96
C GLY A 252 -32.42 11.55 -7.00
N GLY A 253 -32.26 10.26 -6.64
CA GLY A 253 -32.64 9.12 -7.49
C GLY A 253 -31.51 8.62 -8.42
N HIS A 254 -30.31 9.17 -8.34
CA HIS A 254 -29.16 8.72 -9.10
C HIS A 254 -28.52 7.47 -8.48
N PRO A 255 -27.71 6.69 -9.23
CA PRO A 255 -27.01 5.52 -8.70
C PRO A 255 -26.14 5.85 -7.48
N ALA A 256 -26.06 4.93 -6.51
CA ALA A 256 -25.20 5.04 -5.33
C ALA A 256 -24.43 3.74 -5.07
N GLY A 257 -23.32 3.82 -4.30
CA GLY A 257 -22.47 2.67 -3.98
C GLY A 257 -21.90 2.00 -5.24
N LEU A 258 -22.01 0.67 -5.31
CA LEU A 258 -21.53 -0.11 -6.46
C LEU A 258 -22.16 0.34 -7.79
N ASP A 259 -23.46 0.67 -7.79
CA ASP A 259 -24.14 1.10 -9.02
C ASP A 259 -23.62 2.46 -9.53
N TYR A 260 -23.13 3.31 -8.64
CA TYR A 260 -22.44 4.55 -9.02
C TYR A 260 -21.10 4.25 -9.70
N ILE A 261 -20.28 3.38 -9.10
CA ILE A 261 -19.00 2.95 -9.68
C ILE A 261 -19.22 2.34 -11.08
N LYS A 262 -20.20 1.47 -11.22
CA LYS A 262 -20.61 0.89 -12.53
C LYS A 262 -21.02 1.97 -13.52
N TYR A 263 -21.77 2.97 -13.05
CA TYR A 263 -22.22 4.06 -13.90
C TYR A 263 -21.06 4.87 -14.47
N LEU A 264 -20.00 5.12 -13.70
CA LEU A 264 -18.78 5.78 -14.17
C LEU A 264 -18.08 5.01 -15.29
N GLY A 265 -18.28 3.70 -15.39
CA GLY A 265 -17.71 2.84 -16.41
C GLY A 265 -16.22 2.52 -16.19
N VAL A 266 -15.74 2.63 -14.97
CA VAL A 266 -14.37 2.23 -14.58
C VAL A 266 -14.22 0.71 -14.63
N THR A 267 -13.00 0.22 -14.76
CA THR A 267 -12.70 -1.21 -14.90
C THR A 267 -12.19 -1.83 -13.61
N HIS A 268 -11.56 -1.02 -12.77
CA HIS A 268 -10.95 -1.44 -11.52
C HIS A 268 -11.38 -0.51 -10.39
N VAL A 269 -11.52 -1.10 -9.22
CA VAL A 269 -11.59 -0.37 -7.95
C VAL A 269 -10.30 -0.66 -7.19
N GLN A 270 -9.61 0.39 -6.76
CA GLN A 270 -8.57 0.31 -5.73
C GLN A 270 -9.24 0.64 -4.40
N ILE A 271 -9.20 -0.28 -3.44
CA ILE A 271 -9.64 0.00 -2.07
C ILE A 271 -8.45 0.25 -1.16
N GLN A 272 -8.57 1.28 -0.32
CA GLN A 272 -7.62 1.57 0.75
C GLN A 272 -7.48 0.38 1.70
N PRO A 273 -6.49 0.36 2.60
CA PRO A 273 -6.09 -0.85 3.33
C PRO A 273 -7.24 -1.64 3.98
N ILE A 274 -7.17 -2.95 3.84
CA ILE A 274 -8.15 -3.91 4.38
C ILE A 274 -7.57 -4.83 5.44
N PHE A 275 -6.25 -4.82 5.64
CA PHE A 275 -5.66 -5.54 6.76
C PHE A 275 -6.00 -4.84 8.07
N ASP A 276 -6.01 -5.63 9.13
CA ASP A 276 -6.34 -5.16 10.48
C ASP A 276 -5.37 -4.06 10.94
N PHE A 277 -5.90 -2.91 11.34
CA PHE A 277 -5.17 -1.73 11.74
C PHE A 277 -5.63 -1.23 13.12
N ASN A 278 -4.80 -0.43 13.81
CA ASN A 278 -4.98 -0.19 15.25
C ASN A 278 -6.03 0.85 15.61
N SER A 279 -6.22 1.87 14.77
CA SER A 279 -6.82 3.13 15.23
C SER A 279 -8.35 3.18 15.15
N VAL A 280 -9.04 2.07 14.93
CA VAL A 280 -10.51 2.00 14.85
C VAL A 280 -11.04 0.92 15.79
N ASP A 281 -12.12 1.22 16.49
CA ASP A 281 -12.85 0.23 17.26
C ASP A 281 -13.79 -0.57 16.34
N ASP A 282 -13.67 -1.90 16.34
CA ASP A 282 -14.42 -2.81 15.46
C ASP A 282 -15.95 -2.67 15.57
N ILE A 283 -16.45 -2.24 16.75
CA ILE A 283 -17.89 -2.12 17.04
C ILE A 283 -18.36 -0.66 16.97
N ASN A 284 -17.60 0.26 17.61
CA ASN A 284 -18.02 1.65 17.77
C ASN A 284 -17.50 2.56 16.65
N THR A 285 -17.69 2.14 15.41
CA THR A 285 -17.12 2.78 14.23
C THR A 285 -17.53 4.25 14.02
N LYS A 286 -18.65 4.71 14.61
CA LYS A 286 -19.18 6.08 14.40
C LYS A 286 -18.25 7.19 14.88
N ASN A 287 -17.44 6.92 15.89
CA ASN A 287 -16.54 7.90 16.52
C ASN A 287 -15.08 7.68 16.14
N TRP A 288 -14.81 6.65 15.36
CA TRP A 288 -13.48 6.25 14.98
C TRP A 288 -13.38 6.11 13.46
N TYR A 289 -12.36 6.67 12.91
CA TYR A 289 -12.07 6.60 11.48
C TYR A 289 -10.57 6.59 11.26
N ASN A 290 -10.13 5.79 10.34
CA ASN A 290 -8.77 5.81 9.81
C ASN A 290 -8.80 5.30 8.37
N TRP A 291 -7.89 5.77 7.52
CA TRP A 291 -7.69 5.21 6.18
C TRP A 291 -7.16 3.77 6.20
N GLY A 292 -6.52 3.35 7.32
CA GLY A 292 -5.98 2.01 7.50
C GLY A 292 -4.47 1.89 7.29
N TYR A 293 -3.73 3.00 7.25
CA TYR A 293 -2.27 2.98 7.08
C TYR A 293 -1.50 2.86 8.41
N ASP A 294 -2.09 2.21 9.39
CA ASP A 294 -1.45 1.86 10.67
C ASP A 294 -1.62 0.35 10.99
N PRO A 295 -1.08 -0.53 10.11
CA PRO A 295 -1.31 -1.97 10.16
C PRO A 295 -0.73 -2.61 11.43
N ILE A 296 -1.48 -3.56 11.99
CA ILE A 296 -1.03 -4.45 13.07
C ILE A 296 -0.93 -5.91 12.61
N SER A 297 -1.44 -6.23 11.44
CA SER A 297 -1.37 -7.54 10.80
C SER A 297 -1.17 -7.41 9.29
N TYR A 298 -0.51 -8.41 8.68
CA TYR A 298 -0.43 -8.56 7.22
C TYR A 298 -1.28 -9.72 6.70
N PHE A 299 -2.15 -10.30 7.53
CA PHE A 299 -3.03 -11.42 7.17
C PHE A 299 -4.47 -11.25 7.63
N ALA A 300 -4.69 -10.85 8.89
CA ALA A 300 -6.04 -10.64 9.40
C ALA A 300 -6.69 -9.45 8.69
N LEU A 301 -7.98 -9.59 8.38
CA LEU A 301 -8.77 -8.52 7.76
C LEU A 301 -9.40 -7.63 8.83
N GLU A 302 -9.55 -6.35 8.49
CA GLU A 302 -10.14 -5.32 9.33
C GLU A 302 -11.56 -5.69 9.80
N GLY A 303 -11.74 -5.67 11.11
CA GLY A 303 -13.00 -6.06 11.76
C GLY A 303 -14.11 -5.05 11.57
N SER A 304 -13.80 -3.77 11.61
CA SER A 304 -14.80 -2.70 11.50
C SER A 304 -15.56 -2.70 10.18
N TYR A 305 -15.03 -3.36 9.14
CA TYR A 305 -15.69 -3.51 7.83
C TYR A 305 -16.63 -4.72 7.76
N SER A 306 -16.62 -5.61 8.76
CA SER A 306 -17.55 -6.76 8.81
C SER A 306 -18.87 -6.42 9.50
N LEU A 307 -19.94 -7.11 9.09
CA LEU A 307 -21.24 -7.06 9.77
C LEU A 307 -21.21 -7.81 11.11
N LYS A 308 -20.26 -8.72 11.28
CA LYS A 308 -20.04 -9.53 12.49
C LYS A 308 -18.58 -9.51 12.88
N PRO A 309 -18.07 -8.38 13.39
CA PRO A 309 -16.65 -8.23 13.69
C PRO A 309 -16.13 -9.22 14.75
N GLU A 310 -17.00 -9.71 15.62
CA GLU A 310 -16.70 -10.73 16.65
C GLU A 310 -16.43 -12.13 16.06
N ASP A 311 -16.87 -12.40 14.84
CA ASP A 311 -16.65 -13.66 14.13
C ASP A 311 -15.54 -13.50 13.10
N ALA A 312 -14.34 -14.00 13.42
CA ALA A 312 -13.17 -13.90 12.56
C ALA A 312 -13.41 -14.50 11.15
N MET A 313 -14.19 -15.62 11.03
CA MET A 313 -14.53 -16.20 9.73
C MET A 313 -15.51 -15.35 8.94
N SER A 314 -16.36 -14.58 9.59
CA SER A 314 -17.29 -13.67 8.93
C SER A 314 -16.55 -12.60 8.12
N ARG A 315 -15.50 -11.99 8.69
CA ARG A 315 -14.63 -11.01 7.99
C ARG A 315 -14.13 -11.55 6.65
N LEU A 316 -13.59 -12.77 6.67
CA LEU A 316 -13.05 -13.42 5.46
C LEU A 316 -14.14 -13.77 4.44
N ASN A 317 -15.28 -14.27 4.94
CA ASN A 317 -16.42 -14.63 4.09
C ASN A 317 -17.03 -13.41 3.39
N GLU A 318 -17.22 -12.31 4.13
CA GLU A 318 -17.78 -11.07 3.61
C GLU A 318 -16.86 -10.42 2.58
N PHE A 319 -15.55 -10.39 2.84
CA PHE A 319 -14.58 -9.86 1.88
C PHE A 319 -14.55 -10.72 0.60
N ARG A 320 -14.55 -12.05 0.75
CA ARG A 320 -14.61 -12.96 -0.40
C ARG A 320 -15.88 -12.75 -1.24
N GLU A 321 -17.03 -12.59 -0.58
CA GLU A 321 -18.30 -12.31 -1.25
C GLU A 321 -18.28 -10.96 -1.96
N MET A 322 -17.68 -9.94 -1.35
CA MET A 322 -17.48 -8.63 -1.98
C MET A 322 -16.70 -8.76 -3.28
N VAL A 323 -15.58 -9.48 -3.29
CA VAL A 323 -14.76 -9.70 -4.50
C VAL A 323 -15.56 -10.41 -5.59
N ASP A 324 -16.28 -11.48 -5.25
CA ASP A 324 -17.10 -12.23 -6.22
C ASP A 324 -18.21 -11.38 -6.82
N ILE A 325 -18.85 -10.51 -6.02
CA ILE A 325 -19.87 -9.58 -6.52
C ILE A 325 -19.26 -8.51 -7.44
N LEU A 326 -18.06 -7.99 -7.14
CA LEU A 326 -17.35 -7.08 -8.02
C LEU A 326 -17.07 -7.73 -9.37
N HIS A 327 -16.56 -8.96 -9.39
CA HIS A 327 -16.30 -9.72 -10.62
C HIS A 327 -17.58 -9.96 -11.43
N LYS A 328 -18.70 -10.33 -10.79
CA LYS A 328 -20.02 -10.45 -11.43
C LYS A 328 -20.51 -9.16 -12.08
N ASN A 329 -19.99 -8.04 -11.67
CA ASN A 329 -20.31 -6.72 -12.20
C ASN A 329 -19.21 -6.16 -13.11
N ASP A 330 -18.30 -7.02 -13.60
CA ASP A 330 -17.21 -6.67 -14.51
C ASP A 330 -16.24 -5.63 -13.92
N ILE A 331 -16.07 -5.60 -12.60
CA ILE A 331 -15.14 -4.74 -11.89
C ILE A 331 -14.06 -5.59 -11.23
N ARG A 332 -12.80 -5.24 -11.46
CA ARG A 332 -11.62 -5.86 -10.86
C ARG A 332 -11.26 -5.15 -9.56
N LEU A 333 -10.68 -5.90 -8.63
CA LEU A 333 -10.28 -5.37 -7.33
C LEU A 333 -8.76 -5.27 -7.18
N ILE A 334 -8.29 -4.09 -6.86
CA ILE A 334 -6.91 -3.81 -6.43
C ILE A 334 -6.97 -3.49 -4.94
N VAL A 335 -6.12 -4.16 -4.16
CA VAL A 335 -6.01 -3.95 -2.71
C VAL A 335 -4.79 -3.10 -2.41
N ASP A 336 -4.96 -2.09 -1.58
CA ASP A 336 -3.86 -1.32 -1.04
C ASP A 336 -3.20 -2.06 0.12
N VAL A 337 -1.88 -2.25 0.04
CA VAL A 337 -1.10 -3.02 1.01
C VAL A 337 0.02 -2.19 1.63
N VAL A 338 0.06 -2.17 2.95
CA VAL A 338 1.03 -1.41 3.74
C VAL A 338 2.07 -2.38 4.29
N TYR A 339 3.09 -2.71 3.50
CA TYR A 339 4.17 -3.62 3.92
C TYR A 339 5.45 -2.90 4.32
N ASN A 340 5.47 -1.58 4.25
CA ASN A 340 6.65 -0.77 4.51
C ASN A 340 6.85 -0.43 6.00
N HIS A 341 5.80 -0.51 6.82
CA HIS A 341 5.86 -0.24 8.27
C HIS A 341 4.76 -0.98 9.05
N MET A 342 4.82 -0.94 10.37
CA MET A 342 3.79 -1.37 11.31
C MET A 342 3.38 -0.20 12.20
N TYR A 343 2.21 -0.28 12.83
CA TYR A 343 1.65 0.77 13.69
C TYR A 343 2.64 1.34 14.71
N LYS A 344 3.23 0.50 15.55
CA LYS A 344 4.26 0.90 16.52
C LYS A 344 5.32 -0.17 16.68
N TYR A 345 6.57 0.25 16.66
CA TYR A 345 7.73 -0.63 16.85
C TYR A 345 7.70 -1.36 18.19
N GLU A 346 7.52 -0.64 19.31
CA GLU A 346 7.63 -1.20 20.66
C GLU A 346 6.47 -2.16 21.00
N GLU A 347 5.32 -1.99 20.35
CA GLU A 347 4.15 -2.83 20.54
C GLU A 347 4.11 -4.00 19.56
N SER A 348 4.95 -3.96 18.52
CA SER A 348 4.94 -4.92 17.44
C SER A 348 5.20 -6.36 17.89
N THR A 349 4.34 -7.25 17.44
CA THR A 349 4.54 -8.70 17.55
C THR A 349 5.86 -9.15 16.92
N LEU A 350 6.25 -8.56 15.79
CA LEU A 350 7.47 -8.90 15.06
C LEU A 350 8.72 -8.60 15.88
N GLU A 351 8.77 -7.44 16.54
CA GLU A 351 9.92 -7.06 17.37
C GLU A 351 10.00 -7.91 18.64
N LYS A 352 8.85 -8.17 19.27
CA LYS A 352 8.82 -9.00 20.50
C LYS A 352 9.20 -10.46 20.24
N LEU A 353 8.84 -11.01 19.05
CA LEU A 353 9.22 -12.38 18.66
C LEU A 353 10.69 -12.49 18.25
N VAL A 354 11.18 -11.56 17.43
CA VAL A 354 12.56 -11.59 16.93
C VAL A 354 13.14 -10.18 16.98
N PRO A 355 13.62 -9.77 18.15
CA PRO A 355 14.19 -8.42 18.34
C PRO A 355 15.21 -8.06 17.28
N HIS A 356 15.12 -6.83 16.75
CA HIS A 356 16.04 -6.24 15.81
C HIS A 356 16.04 -6.83 14.38
N TYR A 357 15.18 -7.80 14.06
CA TYR A 357 15.23 -8.46 12.75
C TYR A 357 14.37 -7.79 11.68
N TYR A 358 13.10 -7.53 11.97
CA TYR A 358 12.14 -7.10 10.96
C TYR A 358 12.22 -5.64 10.59
N TYR A 359 12.82 -4.82 11.45
CA TYR A 359 12.88 -3.37 11.27
C TYR A 359 14.25 -2.89 10.84
N ARG A 360 14.25 -1.99 9.85
CA ARG A 360 15.47 -1.42 9.30
C ARG A 360 16.11 -0.46 10.28
N LYS A 361 17.43 -0.53 10.42
CA LYS A 361 18.21 0.32 11.31
C LYS A 361 19.11 1.24 10.51
N ARG A 362 19.32 2.45 11.01
CA ARG A 362 20.37 3.37 10.57
C ARG A 362 21.75 2.90 11.05
N LYS A 363 22.78 3.37 10.37
CA LYS A 363 24.18 3.03 10.70
C LYS A 363 24.55 3.23 12.18
N ASN A 364 23.79 4.05 12.92
CA ASN A 364 24.02 4.37 14.34
C ASN A 364 23.11 3.61 15.29
N THR A 365 22.54 2.49 14.90
CA THR A 365 21.61 1.66 15.70
C THR A 365 20.22 2.25 15.97
N PHE A 366 19.92 3.44 15.47
CA PHE A 366 18.57 3.98 15.53
C PHE A 366 17.68 3.34 14.46
N LEU A 367 16.38 3.24 14.73
CA LEU A 367 15.41 2.80 13.73
C LEU A 367 15.38 3.76 12.53
N SER A 368 15.25 3.21 11.34
CA SER A 368 14.86 3.96 10.16
C SER A 368 13.41 4.44 10.33
N ASN A 369 13.11 5.64 9.84
CA ASN A 369 11.79 6.26 9.88
C ASN A 369 11.58 7.08 8.60
N ALA A 370 11.92 6.51 7.46
CA ALA A 370 11.70 7.15 6.18
C ALA A 370 10.22 7.15 5.77
N SER A 371 9.43 6.22 6.31
CA SER A 371 7.97 6.19 6.20
C SER A 371 7.28 7.39 6.89
N GLY A 372 7.94 8.00 7.89
CA GLY A 372 7.31 9.00 8.76
C GLY A 372 6.42 8.40 9.85
N CYS A 373 6.26 7.05 9.89
CA CYS A 373 5.38 6.33 10.81
C CYS A 373 6.11 5.74 12.03
N GLY A 374 7.37 6.12 12.25
CA GLY A 374 8.17 5.69 13.40
C GLY A 374 9.04 4.46 13.17
N ASN A 375 8.84 3.73 12.09
CA ASN A 375 9.63 2.55 11.73
C ASN A 375 9.51 2.23 10.24
N ASP A 376 10.49 1.49 9.72
CA ASP A 376 10.48 0.94 8.36
C ASP A 376 10.79 -0.57 8.40
N ILE A 377 10.03 -1.38 7.68
CA ILE A 377 10.30 -2.81 7.54
C ILE A 377 11.54 -3.05 6.68
N ALA A 378 12.42 -3.92 7.13
CA ALA A 378 13.60 -4.39 6.41
C ALA A 378 13.20 -5.51 5.41
N SER A 379 12.49 -5.13 4.34
CA SER A 379 11.95 -6.07 3.34
C SER A 379 13.05 -6.93 2.70
N GLU A 380 14.28 -6.42 2.64
CA GLU A 380 15.47 -7.11 2.13
C GLU A 380 15.88 -8.34 2.97
N ARG A 381 15.41 -8.46 4.22
CA ARG A 381 15.69 -9.62 5.07
C ARG A 381 14.81 -10.82 4.70
N LYS A 382 15.39 -12.01 4.68
CA LYS A 382 14.76 -13.25 4.20
C LYS A 382 13.37 -13.52 4.80
N MET A 383 13.22 -13.39 6.12
CA MET A 383 11.95 -13.71 6.78
C MET A 383 10.93 -12.55 6.73
N ALA A 384 11.39 -11.31 6.57
CA ALA A 384 10.50 -10.18 6.28
C ALA A 384 9.92 -10.30 4.87
N ARG A 385 10.77 -10.60 3.87
CA ARG A 385 10.34 -10.92 2.51
C ARG A 385 9.37 -12.08 2.47
N LYS A 386 9.69 -13.19 3.19
CA LYS A 386 8.80 -14.34 3.28
C LYS A 386 7.42 -13.96 3.83
N LEU A 387 7.36 -13.15 4.90
CA LEU A 387 6.11 -12.69 5.50
C LEU A 387 5.25 -11.94 4.46
N ILE A 388 5.86 -11.04 3.70
CA ILE A 388 5.22 -10.24 2.66
C ILE A 388 4.74 -11.13 1.50
N VAL A 389 5.61 -11.98 0.97
CA VAL A 389 5.29 -12.88 -0.15
C VAL A 389 4.19 -13.88 0.22
N ASP A 390 4.21 -14.41 1.44
CA ASP A 390 3.18 -15.33 1.94
C ASP A 390 1.83 -14.60 2.11
N SER A 391 1.83 -13.34 2.54
CA SER A 391 0.64 -12.50 2.61
C SER A 391 0.06 -12.24 1.21
N VAL A 392 0.91 -11.93 0.23
CA VAL A 392 0.48 -11.77 -1.17
C VAL A 392 -0.14 -13.06 -1.71
N LYS A 393 0.52 -14.20 -1.51
CA LYS A 393 -0.05 -15.52 -1.91
C LYS A 393 -1.42 -15.76 -1.29
N TYR A 394 -1.59 -15.40 -0.01
CA TYR A 394 -2.86 -15.55 0.69
C TYR A 394 -3.98 -14.72 0.05
N LEU A 395 -3.73 -13.45 -0.27
CA LEU A 395 -4.70 -12.59 -0.94
C LEU A 395 -5.14 -13.17 -2.28
N PHE A 396 -4.21 -13.58 -3.12
CA PHE A 396 -4.54 -14.11 -4.45
C PHE A 396 -5.20 -15.49 -4.42
N SER A 397 -4.74 -16.39 -3.54
CA SER A 397 -5.26 -17.76 -3.48
C SER A 397 -6.64 -17.87 -2.83
N HIS A 398 -6.94 -17.06 -1.81
CA HIS A 398 -8.17 -17.19 -1.01
C HIS A 398 -9.25 -16.19 -1.43
N PHE A 399 -8.86 -15.05 -2.01
CA PHE A 399 -9.79 -13.98 -2.35
C PHE A 399 -9.81 -13.59 -3.84
N ASP A 400 -8.92 -14.16 -4.66
CA ASP A 400 -8.88 -13.90 -6.11
C ASP A 400 -8.78 -12.43 -6.47
N VAL A 401 -8.07 -11.62 -5.67
CA VAL A 401 -7.83 -10.21 -5.98
C VAL A 401 -7.13 -10.04 -7.33
N ASP A 402 -7.30 -8.90 -7.98
CA ASP A 402 -6.79 -8.65 -9.34
C ASP A 402 -5.49 -7.85 -9.36
N GLY A 403 -5.13 -7.24 -8.26
CA GLY A 403 -3.90 -6.47 -8.18
C GLY A 403 -3.62 -5.93 -6.78
N LEU A 404 -2.44 -5.33 -6.65
CA LEU A 404 -2.01 -4.66 -5.41
C LEU A 404 -1.45 -3.26 -5.71
N ARG A 405 -1.79 -2.32 -4.85
CA ARG A 405 -1.12 -1.03 -4.71
C ARG A 405 -0.22 -1.09 -3.49
N PHE A 406 1.06 -0.86 -3.66
CA PHE A 406 2.02 -0.85 -2.56
C PHE A 406 2.21 0.56 -2.02
N ASP A 407 1.81 0.76 -0.79
CA ASP A 407 2.10 1.98 -0.03
C ASP A 407 3.60 2.16 0.13
N LEU A 408 4.11 3.39 -0.10
CA LEU A 408 5.53 3.76 -0.02
C LEU A 408 6.46 2.68 -0.62
N MET A 409 6.13 2.16 -1.79
CA MET A 409 6.87 1.08 -2.47
C MET A 409 8.37 1.38 -2.60
N GLY A 410 8.74 2.67 -2.72
CA GLY A 410 10.13 3.10 -2.79
C GLY A 410 10.98 2.80 -1.55
N LEU A 411 10.37 2.47 -0.41
CA LEU A 411 11.06 2.00 0.80
C LEU A 411 11.34 0.48 0.78
N MET A 412 10.75 -0.26 -0.15
CA MET A 412 10.92 -1.70 -0.27
C MET A 412 12.02 -2.04 -1.28
N ASP A 413 12.59 -3.23 -1.14
CA ASP A 413 13.58 -3.71 -2.10
C ASP A 413 12.92 -4.36 -3.33
N ILE A 414 13.56 -4.21 -4.49
CA ILE A 414 13.10 -4.74 -5.79
C ILE A 414 12.84 -6.25 -5.71
N GLN A 415 13.75 -6.99 -5.06
CA GLN A 415 13.64 -8.45 -5.00
C GLN A 415 12.36 -8.89 -4.28
N THR A 416 11.97 -8.19 -3.22
CA THR A 416 10.72 -8.49 -2.49
C THR A 416 9.49 -8.26 -3.38
N ILE A 417 9.45 -7.16 -4.12
CA ILE A 417 8.32 -6.88 -5.04
C ILE A 417 8.30 -7.89 -6.19
N ASP A 418 9.46 -8.23 -6.77
CA ASP A 418 9.56 -9.22 -7.85
C ASP A 418 9.10 -10.61 -7.38
N GLU A 419 9.56 -11.09 -6.21
CA GLU A 419 9.13 -12.38 -5.66
C GLU A 419 7.63 -12.39 -5.32
N ALA A 420 7.09 -11.28 -4.82
CA ALA A 420 5.66 -11.12 -4.59
C ALA A 420 4.86 -11.14 -5.89
N TYR A 421 5.34 -10.46 -6.93
CA TYR A 421 4.73 -10.46 -8.26
C TYR A 421 4.71 -11.86 -8.88
N GLU A 422 5.84 -12.55 -8.91
CA GLU A 422 5.94 -13.90 -9.46
C GLU A 422 5.07 -14.89 -8.68
N ALA A 423 5.00 -14.77 -7.36
CA ALA A 423 4.13 -15.60 -6.53
C ALA A 423 2.64 -15.38 -6.86
N ALA A 424 2.21 -14.14 -7.03
CA ALA A 424 0.85 -13.79 -7.42
C ALA A 424 0.56 -14.26 -8.86
N LYS A 425 1.50 -14.03 -9.79
CA LYS A 425 1.41 -14.42 -11.21
C LYS A 425 1.27 -15.92 -11.42
N ALA A 426 1.87 -16.71 -10.54
CA ALA A 426 1.73 -18.16 -10.55
C ALA A 426 0.30 -18.61 -10.20
N ILE A 427 -0.45 -17.81 -9.45
CA ILE A 427 -1.83 -18.08 -9.03
C ILE A 427 -2.82 -17.54 -10.07
N LYS A 428 -2.63 -16.28 -10.48
CA LYS A 428 -3.51 -15.55 -11.41
C LYS A 428 -2.68 -14.84 -12.48
N LYS A 429 -3.00 -15.01 -13.77
CA LYS A 429 -2.14 -14.56 -14.88
C LYS A 429 -2.24 -13.07 -15.21
N ASP A 430 -3.42 -12.49 -15.10
CA ASP A 430 -3.73 -11.13 -15.51
C ASP A 430 -3.83 -10.19 -14.29
N ILE A 431 -2.75 -10.09 -13.55
CA ILE A 431 -2.63 -9.27 -12.35
C ILE A 431 -2.03 -7.90 -12.64
N MET A 432 -2.28 -6.95 -11.75
CA MET A 432 -1.75 -5.60 -11.83
C MET A 432 -1.07 -5.20 -10.52
N PHE A 433 0.23 -4.87 -10.57
CA PHE A 433 0.98 -4.32 -9.45
C PHE A 433 1.41 -2.89 -9.75
N TYR A 434 1.26 -2.01 -8.79
CA TYR A 434 1.82 -0.66 -8.83
C TYR A 434 1.99 -0.10 -7.42
N GLY A 435 2.69 1.01 -7.31
CA GLY A 435 2.86 1.62 -6.00
C GLY A 435 3.55 2.97 -6.03
N GLU A 436 3.71 3.52 -4.85
CA GLU A 436 4.39 4.79 -4.61
C GLU A 436 5.89 4.61 -4.64
N GLY A 437 6.46 4.71 -5.83
CA GLY A 437 7.91 4.59 -6.04
C GLY A 437 8.67 5.87 -5.76
N TRP A 438 8.43 6.51 -4.62
CA TRP A 438 9.11 7.74 -4.25
C TRP A 438 10.60 7.53 -3.98
N GLU A 439 11.40 8.57 -4.28
CA GLU A 439 12.82 8.62 -3.95
C GLU A 439 13.01 8.96 -2.47
N MET A 440 12.92 7.95 -1.61
CA MET A 440 12.96 8.14 -0.17
C MET A 440 13.75 7.02 0.53
N GLY A 441 14.16 7.29 1.79
CA GLY A 441 14.99 6.38 2.58
C GLY A 441 16.46 6.45 2.17
N GLU A 442 17.38 6.24 3.12
CA GLU A 442 18.83 6.29 2.89
C GLU A 442 19.51 4.95 3.20
N GLU A 443 18.89 4.10 3.97
CA GLU A 443 19.49 2.89 4.52
C GLU A 443 19.56 1.74 3.51
N LEU A 444 18.57 1.63 2.62
CA LEU A 444 18.61 0.69 1.51
C LEU A 444 19.39 1.31 0.33
N PRO A 445 20.35 0.59 -0.29
CA PRO A 445 21.06 1.09 -1.48
C PRO A 445 20.08 1.52 -2.59
N VAL A 446 20.36 2.65 -3.25
CA VAL A 446 19.46 3.25 -4.25
C VAL A 446 19.11 2.25 -5.35
N GLU A 447 20.10 1.48 -5.82
CA GLU A 447 19.94 0.49 -6.89
C GLU A 447 19.10 -0.74 -6.50
N GLN A 448 18.76 -0.90 -5.22
CA GLN A 448 17.92 -1.97 -4.69
C GLN A 448 16.48 -1.53 -4.40
N ARG A 449 16.19 -0.23 -4.46
CA ARG A 449 14.87 0.33 -4.11
C ARG A 449 13.87 0.12 -5.23
N ALA A 450 12.64 -0.25 -4.88
CA ALA A 450 11.53 -0.36 -5.82
C ALA A 450 10.92 1.03 -6.11
N ASN A 451 11.73 1.93 -6.67
CA ASN A 451 11.39 3.32 -6.95
C ASN A 451 11.45 3.68 -8.44
N LYS A 452 11.00 4.87 -8.78
CA LYS A 452 10.93 5.35 -10.16
C LYS A 452 12.28 5.41 -10.86
N SER A 453 13.37 5.75 -10.15
CA SER A 453 14.73 5.79 -10.72
C SER A 453 15.21 4.42 -11.19
N ASN A 454 14.62 3.35 -10.70
CA ASN A 454 14.90 1.98 -11.11
C ASN A 454 13.80 1.38 -12.01
N ALA A 455 12.88 2.18 -12.54
CA ALA A 455 11.76 1.69 -13.35
C ALA A 455 12.21 0.85 -14.57
N ASN A 456 13.39 1.13 -15.12
CA ASN A 456 13.99 0.35 -16.21
C ASN A 456 14.37 -1.10 -15.82
N LYS A 457 14.52 -1.39 -14.52
CA LYS A 457 14.76 -2.75 -14.00
C LYS A 457 13.45 -3.48 -13.66
N GLN A 458 12.32 -2.82 -13.74
CA GLN A 458 11.06 -3.21 -13.12
C GLN A 458 9.92 -3.12 -14.13
N SER A 459 9.94 -3.97 -15.18
CA SER A 459 8.97 -3.91 -16.28
C SER A 459 7.57 -4.44 -15.95
N ASN A 460 7.42 -5.11 -14.80
CA ASN A 460 6.20 -5.85 -14.44
C ASN A 460 5.21 -5.03 -13.61
N TYR A 461 5.55 -3.83 -13.17
CA TYR A 461 4.68 -3.00 -12.35
C TYR A 461 4.80 -1.51 -12.67
N ALA A 462 3.79 -0.75 -12.26
CA ALA A 462 3.66 0.67 -12.53
C ALA A 462 3.96 1.53 -11.29
N PHE A 463 4.10 2.83 -11.52
CA PHE A 463 4.44 3.81 -10.49
C PHE A 463 3.53 5.02 -10.59
N PHE A 464 3.13 5.58 -9.47
CA PHE A 464 2.49 6.89 -9.42
C PHE A 464 3.35 7.94 -10.13
N ASN A 465 2.79 8.58 -11.15
CA ASN A 465 3.47 9.60 -11.93
C ASN A 465 3.18 11.00 -11.39
N ASP A 466 3.94 11.41 -10.37
CA ASP A 466 3.83 12.76 -9.77
C ASP A 466 4.25 13.88 -10.73
N THR A 467 5.14 13.59 -11.68
CA THR A 467 5.50 14.56 -12.73
C THR A 467 4.29 14.86 -13.63
N TYR A 468 3.51 13.85 -14.01
CA TYR A 468 2.23 14.06 -14.70
C TYR A 468 1.30 14.96 -13.89
N ARG A 469 1.10 14.61 -12.62
CA ARG A 469 0.25 15.37 -11.69
C ARG A 469 0.66 16.82 -11.62
N ASP A 470 1.94 17.09 -11.39
CA ASP A 470 2.45 18.45 -11.14
C ASP A 470 2.45 19.32 -12.41
N ILE A 471 2.70 18.72 -13.58
CA ILE A 471 2.58 19.43 -14.85
C ILE A 471 1.11 19.79 -15.15
N ILE A 472 0.19 18.85 -14.96
CA ILE A 472 -1.21 19.07 -15.35
C ILE A 472 -1.92 19.99 -14.35
N LYS A 473 -1.89 19.69 -13.04
CA LYS A 473 -2.62 20.50 -12.04
C LYS A 473 -1.76 21.48 -11.23
N GLY A 474 -0.45 21.29 -11.22
CA GLY A 474 0.48 21.97 -10.30
C GLY A 474 0.77 21.15 -9.04
N PRO A 475 1.81 21.55 -8.27
CA PRO A 475 2.25 20.82 -7.08
C PRO A 475 1.15 20.60 -6.03
N SER A 476 1.25 19.52 -5.28
CA SER A 476 0.30 19.14 -4.22
C SER A 476 0.79 19.49 -2.80
N SER A 477 2.03 19.96 -2.65
CA SER A 477 2.52 20.39 -1.33
C SER A 477 1.68 21.55 -0.79
N PRO A 478 1.26 21.53 0.48
CA PRO A 478 0.51 22.63 1.09
C PRO A 478 1.19 24.00 0.96
N PHE A 479 2.52 24.02 0.89
CA PHE A 479 3.31 25.24 0.70
C PHE A 479 3.21 25.82 -0.72
N ASN A 480 2.91 25.00 -1.73
CA ASN A 480 2.95 25.31 -3.14
C ASN A 480 1.58 25.20 -3.83
N LEU A 481 0.49 25.14 -3.07
CA LEU A 481 -0.87 25.02 -3.65
C LEU A 481 -1.25 26.21 -4.58
N HIS A 482 -0.62 27.37 -4.42
CA HIS A 482 -0.85 28.54 -5.28
C HIS A 482 -0.20 28.40 -6.68
N GLU A 483 0.79 27.51 -6.84
CA GLU A 483 1.47 27.32 -8.11
C GLU A 483 0.54 26.62 -9.11
N ARG A 484 0.45 27.17 -10.32
CA ARG A 484 -0.48 26.75 -11.36
C ARG A 484 0.14 25.74 -12.30
N GLY A 485 -0.54 24.61 -12.50
CA GLY A 485 -0.27 23.71 -13.62
C GLY A 485 -1.02 24.12 -14.89
N PHE A 486 -0.94 23.28 -15.91
CA PHE A 486 -1.52 23.54 -17.23
C PHE A 486 -3.04 23.80 -17.16
N ILE A 487 -3.81 22.95 -16.51
CA ILE A 487 -5.26 23.10 -16.40
C ILE A 487 -5.68 24.32 -15.56
N CYS A 488 -4.76 24.90 -14.80
CA CYS A 488 -4.97 26.14 -14.05
C CYS A 488 -4.73 27.39 -14.92
N GLY A 489 -4.47 27.22 -16.22
CA GLY A 489 -4.23 28.30 -17.17
C GLY A 489 -2.76 28.70 -17.30
N ASN A 490 -1.82 27.92 -16.78
CA ASN A 490 -0.39 28.15 -16.98
C ASN A 490 0.07 27.54 -18.32
N THR A 491 0.09 28.37 -19.36
CA THR A 491 0.46 27.96 -20.71
C THR A 491 1.97 27.81 -20.92
N ASP A 492 2.80 28.19 -19.94
CA ASP A 492 4.25 28.02 -20.00
C ASP A 492 4.65 26.52 -19.89
N TYR A 493 3.76 25.71 -19.33
CA TYR A 493 3.93 24.23 -19.26
C TYR A 493 3.72 23.51 -20.59
N LYS A 494 3.49 24.21 -21.71
CA LYS A 494 3.19 23.58 -23.01
C LYS A 494 4.09 22.39 -23.37
N PHE A 495 5.40 22.50 -23.21
CA PHE A 495 6.33 21.40 -23.49
C PHE A 495 6.34 20.31 -22.44
N GLY A 496 5.96 20.62 -21.18
CA GLY A 496 5.74 19.66 -20.13
C GLY A 496 4.51 18.81 -20.41
N VAL A 497 3.44 19.43 -20.96
CA VAL A 497 2.21 18.71 -21.34
C VAL A 497 2.47 17.64 -22.37
N ASP A 498 3.36 17.89 -23.35
CA ASP A 498 3.76 16.87 -24.35
C ASP A 498 4.32 15.64 -23.67
N TYR A 499 5.19 15.84 -22.69
CA TYR A 499 5.82 14.78 -21.92
C TYR A 499 4.81 14.03 -21.03
N ALA A 500 3.97 14.77 -20.30
CA ALA A 500 2.94 14.20 -19.43
C ALA A 500 1.91 13.39 -20.26
N PHE A 501 1.38 13.97 -21.34
CA PHE A 501 0.38 13.32 -22.19
C PHE A 501 0.89 11.98 -22.76
N HIS A 502 2.19 11.86 -23.02
CA HIS A 502 2.84 10.62 -23.47
C HIS A 502 3.37 9.77 -22.31
N ALA A 503 2.70 9.80 -21.15
CA ALA A 503 2.99 8.94 -20.00
C ALA A 503 4.44 9.00 -19.49
N SER A 504 5.14 10.13 -19.74
CA SER A 504 6.56 10.32 -19.37
C SER A 504 7.53 9.29 -19.98
N VAL A 505 7.18 8.72 -21.15
CA VAL A 505 7.94 7.67 -21.84
C VAL A 505 8.87 8.25 -22.92
N LEU A 506 8.49 9.38 -23.54
CA LEU A 506 9.23 9.94 -24.67
C LEU A 506 10.34 10.89 -24.20
N ASN A 507 11.44 10.91 -24.95
CA ASN A 507 12.49 11.91 -24.79
C ASN A 507 12.06 13.22 -25.49
N LEU A 508 11.34 14.05 -24.75
CA LEU A 508 10.84 15.36 -25.20
C LEU A 508 11.53 16.46 -24.39
N SER A 509 10.79 17.21 -23.61
CA SER A 509 11.32 18.28 -22.73
C SER A 509 12.09 17.74 -21.52
N TYR A 510 11.82 16.49 -21.14
CA TYR A 510 12.45 15.79 -20.04
C TYR A 510 12.95 14.42 -20.51
N GLN A 511 13.93 13.87 -19.79
CA GLN A 511 14.37 12.50 -20.03
C GLN A 511 13.22 11.52 -19.72
N PRO A 512 13.10 10.40 -20.45
CA PRO A 512 12.09 9.39 -20.15
C PRO A 512 12.20 8.89 -18.72
N MET A 513 11.08 8.89 -17.99
CA MET A 513 10.98 8.31 -16.67
C MET A 513 10.69 6.80 -16.75
N PHE A 514 9.93 6.40 -17.75
CA PHE A 514 9.46 5.03 -17.96
C PHE A 514 9.83 4.50 -19.34
N GLU A 515 9.92 3.18 -19.45
CA GLU A 515 10.19 2.48 -20.72
C GLU A 515 8.90 2.20 -21.50
N SER A 516 7.76 2.21 -20.82
CA SER A 516 6.45 1.87 -21.36
C SER A 516 5.34 2.63 -20.65
N ALA A 517 4.27 2.97 -21.36
CA ALA A 517 3.09 3.57 -20.73
C ALA A 517 2.39 2.64 -19.71
N ASN A 518 2.63 1.34 -19.76
CA ASN A 518 2.20 0.40 -18.71
C ASN A 518 2.85 0.66 -17.35
N GLN A 519 3.91 1.46 -17.28
CA GLN A 519 4.58 1.81 -16.02
C GLN A 519 4.09 3.14 -15.43
N SER A 520 3.34 3.93 -16.19
CA SER A 520 2.89 5.27 -15.78
C SER A 520 1.46 5.23 -15.24
N LEU A 521 1.32 5.28 -13.93
CA LEU A 521 0.03 5.51 -13.29
C LEU A 521 -0.21 7.02 -13.20
N ASN A 522 -1.00 7.53 -14.13
CA ASN A 522 -1.36 8.94 -14.20
C ASN A 522 -2.47 9.26 -13.19
N TYR A 523 -2.29 10.31 -12.42
CA TYR A 523 -3.28 10.76 -11.46
C TYR A 523 -3.21 12.27 -11.28
N LEU A 524 -4.29 12.85 -10.80
CA LEU A 524 -4.37 14.27 -10.44
C LEU A 524 -4.66 14.47 -8.97
N GLU A 525 -5.30 13.47 -8.37
CA GLU A 525 -5.72 13.42 -6.98
C GLU A 525 -5.67 11.96 -6.51
N CYS A 526 -5.36 11.75 -5.24
CA CYS A 526 -5.53 10.50 -4.50
C CYS A 526 -6.04 10.84 -3.10
N HIS A 527 -6.19 9.86 -2.22
CA HIS A 527 -6.62 10.11 -0.83
C HIS A 527 -5.69 11.09 -0.10
N ASP A 528 -4.37 11.05 -0.37
CA ASP A 528 -3.38 11.98 0.16
C ASP A 528 -3.50 13.39 -0.41
N ASN A 529 -3.11 14.37 0.38
CA ASN A 529 -3.08 15.79 0.06
C ASN A 529 -4.48 16.40 -0.23
N ASN A 530 -4.47 17.65 -0.72
CA ASN A 530 -5.68 18.36 -1.08
C ASN A 530 -6.34 17.74 -2.33
N THR A 531 -7.67 17.82 -2.41
CA THR A 531 -8.39 17.42 -3.62
C THR A 531 -8.02 18.35 -4.80
N LEU A 532 -8.33 17.93 -6.02
CA LEU A 532 -8.16 18.75 -7.21
C LEU A 532 -8.96 20.05 -7.08
N PHE A 533 -10.18 19.98 -6.54
CA PHE A 533 -11.03 21.14 -6.37
C PHE A 533 -10.48 22.09 -5.30
N ASP A 534 -10.00 21.58 -4.15
CA ASP A 534 -9.35 22.40 -3.13
C ASP A 534 -8.08 23.11 -3.66
N LYS A 535 -7.31 22.40 -4.49
CA LYS A 535 -6.16 22.97 -5.20
C LYS A 535 -6.58 24.15 -6.08
N LEU A 536 -7.66 23.99 -6.85
CA LEU A 536 -8.18 25.05 -7.74
C LEU A 536 -8.71 26.25 -6.96
N LEU A 537 -9.37 26.03 -5.82
CA LEU A 537 -9.82 27.10 -4.92
C LEU A 537 -8.67 28.00 -4.46
N VAL A 538 -7.46 27.45 -4.32
CA VAL A 538 -6.26 28.20 -3.92
C VAL A 538 -5.56 28.82 -5.14
N SER A 539 -5.28 28.00 -6.16
CA SER A 539 -4.47 28.46 -7.31
C SER A 539 -5.23 29.41 -8.24
N ASN A 540 -6.56 29.30 -8.29
CA ASN A 540 -7.44 30.07 -9.16
C ASN A 540 -8.52 30.83 -8.35
N ALA A 541 -8.18 31.33 -7.16
CA ALA A 541 -9.08 31.92 -6.19
C ALA A 541 -9.94 33.10 -6.71
N ASN A 542 -9.57 33.72 -7.83
CA ASN A 542 -10.32 34.81 -8.44
C ASN A 542 -11.33 34.35 -9.50
N GLU A 543 -11.46 33.04 -9.73
CA GLU A 543 -12.40 32.51 -10.71
C GLU A 543 -13.71 32.08 -10.02
N GLU A 544 -14.81 32.14 -10.75
CA GLU A 544 -16.11 31.69 -10.27
C GLU A 544 -16.11 30.15 -10.14
N GLU A 545 -16.89 29.60 -9.20
CA GLU A 545 -17.02 28.16 -8.96
C GLU A 545 -17.30 27.37 -10.25
N LYS A 546 -18.15 27.89 -11.12
CA LYS A 546 -18.44 27.26 -12.42
C LYS A 546 -17.16 27.05 -13.24
N THR A 547 -16.30 28.07 -13.32
CA THR A 547 -15.03 27.99 -14.05
C THR A 547 -14.09 26.95 -13.41
N LEU A 548 -14.05 26.89 -12.07
CA LEU A 548 -13.26 25.88 -11.36
C LEU A 548 -13.77 24.45 -11.66
N LEU A 549 -15.09 24.26 -11.71
CA LEU A 549 -15.69 22.97 -12.08
C LEU A 549 -15.45 22.63 -13.57
N ASP A 550 -15.42 23.61 -14.47
CA ASP A 550 -15.03 23.40 -15.86
C ASP A 550 -13.56 22.96 -15.95
N ARG A 551 -12.67 23.48 -15.10
CA ARG A 551 -11.28 23.03 -14.99
C ARG A 551 -11.17 21.58 -14.47
N VAL A 552 -12.02 21.17 -13.50
CA VAL A 552 -12.13 19.78 -13.06
C VAL A 552 -12.53 18.87 -14.22
N ASN A 553 -13.53 19.27 -15.00
CA ASN A 553 -13.98 18.53 -16.18
C ASN A 553 -12.88 18.41 -17.24
N LEU A 554 -12.14 19.50 -17.49
CA LEU A 554 -10.99 19.50 -18.40
C LEU A 554 -9.89 18.55 -17.91
N ALA A 555 -9.55 18.61 -16.63
CA ALA A 555 -8.54 17.78 -15.99
C ALA A 555 -8.88 16.29 -16.13
N ASN A 556 -10.11 15.91 -15.81
CA ASN A 556 -10.61 14.54 -15.96
C ASN A 556 -10.55 14.07 -17.43
N SER A 557 -10.87 14.96 -18.36
CA SER A 557 -10.84 14.64 -19.79
C SER A 557 -9.40 14.42 -20.28
N ILE A 558 -8.44 15.26 -19.86
CA ILE A 558 -7.02 15.09 -20.20
C ILE A 558 -6.49 13.78 -19.60
N LEU A 559 -6.84 13.47 -18.35
CA LEU A 559 -6.41 12.25 -17.68
C LEU A 559 -6.86 10.99 -18.44
N LEU A 560 -8.12 10.96 -18.87
CA LEU A 560 -8.70 9.83 -19.62
C LEU A 560 -8.18 9.72 -21.06
N LEU A 561 -7.76 10.83 -21.67
CA LEU A 561 -7.25 10.87 -23.04
C LEU A 561 -5.73 10.77 -23.15
N SER A 562 -4.99 10.88 -22.05
CA SER A 562 -3.55 10.70 -22.04
C SER A 562 -3.17 9.23 -22.21
N PHE A 563 -1.98 8.96 -22.77
CA PHE A 563 -1.39 7.62 -22.67
C PHE A 563 -1.03 7.31 -21.21
N GLY A 564 -1.03 6.03 -20.85
CA GLY A 564 -0.78 5.57 -19.48
C GLY A 564 -2.04 5.07 -18.78
N ILE A 565 -1.96 4.84 -17.49
CA ILE A 565 -3.02 4.23 -16.68
C ILE A 565 -3.71 5.35 -15.90
N PRO A 566 -4.97 5.70 -16.17
CA PRO A 566 -5.68 6.70 -15.39
C PRO A 566 -6.15 6.18 -14.04
N LEU A 567 -5.79 6.89 -12.96
CA LEU A 567 -6.33 6.70 -11.62
C LEU A 567 -7.15 7.95 -11.24
N ILE A 568 -8.36 7.71 -10.77
CA ILE A 568 -9.32 8.72 -10.35
C ILE A 568 -9.65 8.48 -8.88
N HIS A 569 -9.42 9.48 -8.03
CA HIS A 569 -9.87 9.43 -6.64
C HIS A 569 -11.37 9.67 -6.55
N MET A 570 -12.03 9.00 -5.62
CA MET A 570 -13.46 9.11 -5.35
C MET A 570 -13.89 10.56 -5.08
N GLY A 571 -14.80 11.05 -5.92
CA GLY A 571 -15.30 12.42 -5.84
C GLY A 571 -14.55 13.43 -6.73
N GLN A 572 -13.39 13.07 -7.32
CA GLN A 572 -12.69 13.93 -8.27
C GLN A 572 -13.60 14.31 -9.45
N GLU A 573 -14.44 13.38 -9.92
CA GLU A 573 -15.34 13.57 -11.05
C GLU A 573 -16.43 14.62 -10.82
N ILE A 574 -16.73 14.95 -9.56
CA ILE A 574 -17.70 15.97 -9.18
C ILE A 574 -17.07 17.18 -8.49
N GLY A 575 -15.73 17.24 -8.39
CA GLY A 575 -15.04 18.30 -7.67
C GLY A 575 -15.37 18.30 -6.18
N LEU A 576 -15.22 17.14 -5.52
CA LEU A 576 -15.38 17.01 -4.07
C LEU A 576 -14.27 17.80 -3.35
N SER A 577 -14.65 18.48 -2.25
CA SER A 577 -13.72 19.20 -1.37
C SER A 577 -13.55 18.45 -0.05
N LYS A 578 -12.34 18.52 0.50
CA LYS A 578 -12.03 18.15 1.90
C LYS A 578 -11.87 19.43 2.77
N ASP A 579 -12.60 20.50 2.43
CA ASP A 579 -12.55 21.82 3.11
C ASP A 579 -11.12 22.40 3.18
N GLY A 580 -10.29 22.13 2.16
CA GLY A 580 -8.91 22.59 2.06
C GLY A 580 -7.91 21.80 2.93
N LEU A 581 -8.35 20.73 3.56
CA LEU A 581 -7.49 19.86 4.38
C LEU A 581 -6.66 18.91 3.51
N ASP A 582 -5.40 18.73 3.85
CA ASP A 582 -4.48 17.88 3.10
C ASP A 582 -4.39 16.44 3.67
N ASN A 583 -4.36 16.32 4.99
CA ASN A 583 -4.19 15.04 5.68
C ASN A 583 -5.38 14.75 6.58
N THR A 584 -6.32 13.95 6.09
CA THR A 584 -7.61 13.66 6.72
C THR A 584 -7.78 12.21 7.18
N TYR A 585 -6.64 11.51 7.35
CA TYR A 585 -6.59 10.07 7.61
C TYR A 585 -7.42 9.59 8.82
N ASN A 586 -7.65 10.45 9.81
CA ASN A 586 -8.39 10.14 11.04
C ASN A 586 -9.62 11.05 11.26
N MET A 587 -10.12 11.69 10.20
CA MET A 587 -11.23 12.65 10.30
C MET A 587 -12.55 12.02 9.86
N VAL A 588 -13.42 11.77 10.83
CA VAL A 588 -14.75 11.20 10.58
C VAL A 588 -15.58 12.07 9.62
N GLY A 589 -16.06 11.49 8.55
CA GLY A 589 -17.01 12.08 7.62
C GLY A 589 -16.45 13.07 6.60
N VAL A 590 -15.20 13.50 6.73
CA VAL A 590 -14.57 14.46 5.79
C VAL A 590 -14.33 13.83 4.42
N ASN A 591 -13.97 12.54 4.42
CA ASN A 591 -13.63 11.81 3.20
C ASN A 591 -14.85 11.19 2.49
N ASN A 592 -16.05 11.29 3.05
CA ASN A 592 -17.24 10.66 2.50
C ASN A 592 -17.62 11.23 1.14
N LEU A 593 -18.00 10.37 0.18
CA LEU A 593 -18.63 10.81 -1.05
C LEU A 593 -19.98 11.50 -0.72
N ASP A 594 -20.07 12.79 -1.05
CA ASP A 594 -21.28 13.56 -0.81
C ASP A 594 -22.29 13.37 -1.94
N TYR A 595 -23.30 12.53 -1.71
CA TYR A 595 -24.35 12.25 -2.68
C TYR A 595 -25.29 13.44 -2.94
N ARG A 596 -25.25 14.51 -2.15
CA ARG A 596 -25.94 15.78 -2.52
C ARG A 596 -25.22 16.42 -3.70
N LEU A 597 -23.89 16.50 -3.63
CA LEU A 597 -23.08 17.00 -4.75
C LEU A 597 -23.19 16.09 -5.98
N VAL A 598 -23.26 14.77 -5.79
CA VAL A 598 -23.54 13.85 -6.91
C VAL A 598 -24.87 14.22 -7.58
N ASP A 599 -25.93 14.46 -6.81
CA ASP A 599 -27.23 14.85 -7.34
C ASP A 599 -27.21 16.22 -8.03
N GLU A 600 -26.57 17.21 -7.40
CA GLU A 600 -26.44 18.59 -7.92
C GLU A 600 -25.57 18.68 -9.16
N ARG A 601 -24.51 17.87 -9.24
CA ARG A 601 -23.50 17.88 -10.30
C ARG A 601 -23.53 16.63 -11.18
N PHE A 602 -24.69 16.00 -11.31
CA PHE A 602 -24.82 14.74 -12.07
C PHE A 602 -24.47 14.92 -13.57
N ASP A 603 -24.55 16.11 -14.10
CA ASP A 603 -24.08 16.43 -15.45
C ASP A 603 -22.55 16.24 -15.57
N MET A 604 -21.77 16.53 -14.52
CA MET A 604 -20.32 16.26 -14.49
C MET A 604 -20.06 14.76 -14.47
N VAL A 605 -20.81 14.00 -13.67
CA VAL A 605 -20.76 12.53 -13.65
C VAL A 605 -21.03 11.95 -15.04
N ASN A 606 -22.05 12.46 -15.73
CA ASN A 606 -22.37 12.05 -17.09
C ASN A 606 -21.24 12.38 -18.07
N ARG A 607 -20.66 13.57 -17.94
CA ARG A 607 -19.52 14.01 -18.77
C ARG A 607 -18.31 13.10 -18.59
N PHE A 608 -17.95 12.81 -17.32
CA PHE A 608 -16.87 11.86 -17.00
C PHE A 608 -17.14 10.50 -17.65
N ARG A 609 -18.33 9.93 -17.41
CA ARG A 609 -18.73 8.63 -17.96
C ARG A 609 -18.63 8.58 -19.49
N LEU A 610 -19.14 9.59 -20.17
CA LEU A 610 -19.13 9.65 -21.65
C LEU A 610 -17.70 9.80 -22.18
N MET A 611 -16.87 10.62 -21.52
CA MET A 611 -15.45 10.75 -21.86
C MET A 611 -14.69 9.44 -21.65
N ASN A 612 -14.92 8.74 -20.55
CA ASN A 612 -14.33 7.41 -20.29
C ASN A 612 -14.71 6.40 -21.38
N ILE A 613 -15.99 6.31 -21.74
CA ILE A 613 -16.46 5.43 -22.83
C ILE A 613 -15.80 5.80 -24.15
N LEU A 614 -15.68 7.08 -24.46
CA LEU A 614 -15.09 7.57 -25.69
C LEU A 614 -13.57 7.26 -25.74
N ALA A 615 -12.84 7.59 -24.67
CA ALA A 615 -11.40 7.34 -24.59
C ALA A 615 -11.08 5.85 -24.85
N ARG A 616 -11.82 4.94 -24.23
CA ARG A 616 -11.67 3.50 -24.45
C ARG A 616 -12.03 3.04 -25.87
N LYS A 617 -12.95 3.73 -26.56
CA LYS A 617 -13.29 3.45 -27.97
C LYS A 617 -12.23 3.95 -28.94
N LEU A 618 -11.50 4.97 -28.59
CA LEU A 618 -10.46 5.56 -29.44
C LEU A 618 -9.23 4.65 -29.61
N ARG A 619 -9.10 3.60 -28.82
CA ARG A 619 -8.06 2.57 -28.84
C ARG A 619 -6.61 3.04 -28.75
N TYR A 620 -6.27 4.28 -29.10
CA TYR A 620 -4.90 4.78 -28.96
C TYR A 620 -4.47 4.84 -27.50
N THR A 621 -5.40 5.05 -26.57
CA THR A 621 -5.13 5.02 -25.13
C THR A 621 -4.67 3.63 -24.63
N HIS A 622 -4.89 2.57 -25.43
CA HIS A 622 -4.40 1.22 -25.16
C HIS A 622 -2.98 0.97 -25.69
N LEU A 623 -2.36 1.95 -26.37
CA LEU A 623 -0.98 1.86 -26.81
C LEU A 623 -0.04 2.07 -25.63
N PHE A 624 0.97 1.23 -25.54
CA PHE A 624 1.92 1.27 -24.42
C PHE A 624 3.38 1.28 -24.83
N LYS A 625 3.70 0.87 -26.06
CA LYS A 625 5.07 0.82 -26.55
C LYS A 625 5.53 2.20 -26.98
N LYS A 626 6.76 2.55 -26.62
CA LYS A 626 7.38 3.83 -26.94
C LYS A 626 7.26 4.21 -28.41
N GLU A 627 7.54 3.27 -29.32
CA GLU A 627 7.53 3.48 -30.76
C GLU A 627 6.12 3.83 -31.28
N ASP A 628 5.09 3.25 -30.68
CA ASP A 628 3.70 3.51 -31.05
C ASP A 628 3.28 4.91 -30.59
N LEU A 629 3.66 5.31 -29.36
CA LEU A 629 3.35 6.62 -28.79
C LEU A 629 4.04 7.74 -29.60
N GLU A 630 5.34 7.59 -29.90
CA GLU A 630 6.14 8.59 -30.64
C GLU A 630 5.59 8.87 -32.04
N ASN A 631 4.96 7.89 -32.64
CA ASN A 631 4.45 7.98 -34.00
C ASN A 631 2.95 8.25 -34.11
N PHE A 632 2.21 8.38 -32.99
CA PHE A 632 0.76 8.50 -33.06
C PHE A 632 0.30 9.92 -33.36
N PHE A 633 0.73 10.93 -32.60
CA PHE A 633 0.33 12.32 -32.77
C PHE A 633 1.44 13.20 -33.38
N THR A 634 1.00 14.22 -34.11
CA THR A 634 1.74 15.47 -34.30
C THR A 634 1.20 16.48 -33.31
N ILE A 635 2.08 17.19 -32.64
CA ILE A 635 1.74 18.16 -31.59
C ILE A 635 1.97 19.58 -32.09
N SER A 636 1.07 20.48 -31.78
CA SER A 636 1.19 21.91 -32.05
C SER A 636 0.70 22.73 -30.87
N HIS A 637 1.32 23.89 -30.68
CA HIS A 637 0.96 24.85 -29.64
C HIS A 637 0.59 26.18 -30.30
N TRP A 638 -0.65 26.63 -30.10
CA TRP A 638 -1.10 27.91 -30.62
C TRP A 638 -0.60 29.05 -29.73
N ASP A 639 -0.40 30.23 -30.31
CA ASP A 639 0.08 31.43 -29.59
C ASP A 639 -0.87 31.86 -28.45
N ASN A 640 -2.16 31.54 -28.56
CA ASN A 640 -3.17 31.80 -27.53
C ASN A 640 -3.27 30.70 -26.45
N GLY A 641 -2.33 29.74 -26.41
CA GLY A 641 -2.22 28.72 -25.38
C GLY A 641 -3.01 27.42 -25.64
N VAL A 642 -3.68 27.30 -26.79
CA VAL A 642 -4.34 26.04 -27.17
C VAL A 642 -3.29 24.97 -27.48
N TYR A 643 -3.53 23.75 -26.96
CA TYR A 643 -2.75 22.55 -27.22
C TYR A 643 -3.47 21.68 -28.22
N GLU A 644 -2.79 21.35 -29.30
CA GLU A 644 -3.35 20.56 -30.41
C GLU A 644 -2.61 19.23 -30.57
N LEU A 645 -3.37 18.16 -30.67
CA LEU A 645 -2.92 16.81 -30.96
C LEU A 645 -3.61 16.36 -32.24
N THR A 646 -2.84 16.21 -33.31
CA THR A 646 -3.35 15.71 -34.61
C THR A 646 -2.82 14.29 -34.86
N ALA A 647 -3.71 13.29 -34.96
CA ALA A 647 -3.33 11.93 -35.27
C ALA A 647 -2.73 11.84 -36.70
N LYS A 648 -1.59 11.17 -36.83
CA LYS A 648 -0.96 10.94 -38.14
C LYS A 648 -1.84 10.00 -38.99
N GLU A 649 -1.96 10.25 -40.28
CA GLU A 649 -2.86 9.50 -41.22
C GLU A 649 -2.77 7.97 -41.12
N LYS A 650 -1.60 7.44 -40.78
CA LYS A 650 -1.36 6.00 -40.64
C LYS A 650 -2.07 5.38 -39.42
N ASN A 651 -2.51 6.20 -38.46
CA ASN A 651 -2.89 5.80 -37.11
C ASN A 651 -4.38 6.01 -36.82
N VAL A 652 -5.17 6.42 -37.84
CA VAL A 652 -6.62 6.63 -37.64
C VAL A 652 -7.28 5.28 -37.39
N LEU A 653 -7.50 4.96 -36.14
CA LEU A 653 -8.08 3.68 -35.67
C LEU A 653 -9.62 3.61 -35.81
N CYS A 654 -10.23 4.70 -36.29
CA CYS A 654 -11.64 4.79 -36.68
C CYS A 654 -11.68 4.93 -38.20
N ASN A 655 -12.74 4.57 -38.90
CA ASN A 655 -12.92 4.72 -40.34
C ASN A 655 -12.85 6.18 -40.87
N GLU A 656 -12.24 7.07 -40.10
CA GLU A 656 -12.14 8.51 -40.33
C GLU A 656 -10.72 8.89 -40.70
N LYS A 657 -10.58 9.84 -41.63
CA LYS A 657 -9.29 10.22 -42.23
C LYS A 657 -8.47 11.15 -41.35
N VAL A 658 -9.10 11.88 -40.43
CA VAL A 658 -8.45 12.86 -39.57
C VAL A 658 -9.07 12.81 -38.17
N PHE A 659 -8.22 12.85 -37.16
CA PHE A 659 -8.62 12.98 -35.75
C PHE A 659 -7.74 14.03 -35.06
N VAL A 660 -8.37 15.05 -34.48
CA VAL A 660 -7.68 16.14 -33.78
C VAL A 660 -8.30 16.34 -32.41
N ILE A 661 -7.48 16.55 -31.41
CA ILE A 661 -7.88 17.01 -30.06
C ILE A 661 -7.36 18.44 -29.87
N LEU A 662 -8.25 19.37 -29.56
CA LEU A 662 -7.90 20.75 -29.21
C LEU A 662 -8.23 20.98 -27.72
N ILE A 663 -7.24 21.39 -26.94
CA ILE A 663 -7.36 21.62 -25.49
C ILE A 663 -7.09 23.09 -25.19
N ASN A 664 -8.06 23.75 -24.58
CA ASN A 664 -7.96 25.16 -24.15
C ASN A 664 -7.89 25.24 -22.61
N PRO A 665 -6.70 25.46 -22.02
CA PRO A 665 -6.56 25.61 -20.57
C PRO A 665 -6.92 27.02 -20.07
N THR A 666 -7.10 28.00 -20.99
CA THR A 666 -7.42 29.38 -20.62
C THR A 666 -8.93 29.52 -20.32
N ASN A 667 -9.33 30.57 -19.62
CA ASN A 667 -10.74 30.87 -19.39
C ASN A 667 -11.40 31.67 -20.54
N GLN A 668 -10.67 31.94 -21.64
CA GLN A 668 -11.15 32.66 -22.81
C GLN A 668 -11.62 31.69 -23.89
N ALA A 669 -12.81 31.89 -24.41
CA ALA A 669 -13.28 31.10 -25.55
C ALA A 669 -12.62 31.59 -26.85
N ILE A 670 -12.45 30.67 -27.80
CA ILE A 670 -11.77 30.94 -29.07
C ILE A 670 -12.68 30.53 -30.22
N ASN A 671 -12.85 31.46 -31.19
CA ASN A 671 -13.50 31.17 -32.47
C ASN A 671 -12.44 31.05 -33.55
N PHE A 672 -12.53 30.03 -34.38
CA PHE A 672 -11.61 29.82 -35.50
C PHE A 672 -12.30 29.11 -36.66
N GLU A 673 -11.75 29.28 -37.86
CA GLU A 673 -12.24 28.64 -39.08
C GLU A 673 -11.35 27.42 -39.43
N LEU A 674 -11.98 26.30 -39.74
CA LEU A 674 -11.33 25.08 -40.22
C LEU A 674 -11.15 25.13 -41.75
N ASP A 675 -10.13 24.46 -42.23
CA ASP A 675 -9.83 24.32 -43.67
C ASP A 675 -10.93 23.59 -44.43
N ASP A 676 -11.65 22.69 -43.77
CA ASP A 676 -12.75 21.91 -44.34
C ASP A 676 -13.85 21.64 -43.31
N TYR A 677 -14.88 20.87 -43.66
CA TYR A 677 -15.95 20.47 -42.75
C TYR A 677 -15.50 19.30 -41.86
N TYR A 678 -15.62 19.49 -40.56
CA TYR A 678 -15.33 18.48 -39.54
C TYR A 678 -16.57 18.16 -38.71
N THR A 679 -16.66 16.94 -38.24
CA THR A 679 -17.56 16.56 -37.16
C THR A 679 -16.93 16.99 -35.86
N VAL A 680 -17.58 17.91 -35.16
CA VAL A 680 -17.11 18.42 -33.85
C VAL A 680 -17.79 17.66 -32.73
N LEU A 681 -16.99 17.17 -31.78
CA LEU A 681 -17.46 16.59 -30.54
C LEU A 681 -16.91 17.46 -29.39
N GLU A 682 -17.80 18.12 -28.66
CA GLU A 682 -17.43 18.87 -27.48
C GLU A 682 -17.14 17.94 -26.31
N GLY A 683 -16.38 18.44 -25.33
CA GLY A 683 -15.99 17.67 -24.14
C GLY A 683 -17.15 17.17 -23.28
N ASP A 684 -18.40 17.65 -23.50
CA ASP A 684 -19.60 17.12 -22.88
C ASP A 684 -20.16 15.86 -23.55
N CYS A 685 -19.60 15.47 -24.69
CA CYS A 685 -19.93 14.27 -25.49
C CYS A 685 -21.41 14.09 -25.78
N LYS A 686 -22.23 15.17 -25.68
CA LYS A 686 -23.70 15.11 -25.89
C LYS A 686 -24.09 14.89 -27.36
N GLY A 687 -23.11 14.56 -28.20
CA GLY A 687 -23.37 13.84 -29.46
C GLY A 687 -24.10 14.60 -30.56
N GLN A 688 -24.13 15.93 -30.58
CA GLN A 688 -24.48 16.63 -31.82
C GLN A 688 -23.25 16.62 -32.71
N LYS A 689 -23.22 15.67 -33.66
CA LYS A 689 -22.29 15.70 -34.77
C LYS A 689 -22.65 16.87 -35.67
N ILE A 690 -22.05 18.01 -35.41
CA ILE A 690 -22.24 19.19 -36.27
C ILE A 690 -21.09 19.20 -37.28
N GLN A 691 -21.42 19.05 -38.56
CA GLN A 691 -20.45 19.33 -39.62
C GLN A 691 -20.34 20.86 -39.77
N THR A 692 -19.18 21.42 -39.49
CA THR A 692 -18.96 22.84 -39.55
C THR A 692 -17.53 23.18 -39.99
N LYS A 693 -17.37 24.35 -40.61
CA LYS A 693 -16.08 25.02 -40.79
C LYS A 693 -15.79 26.05 -39.69
N ASN A 694 -16.82 26.56 -39.04
CA ASN A 694 -16.66 27.52 -37.93
C ASN A 694 -16.71 26.79 -36.61
N CYS A 695 -15.62 26.86 -35.88
CA CYS A 695 -15.46 26.16 -34.63
C CYS A 695 -15.44 27.13 -33.45
N PHE A 696 -16.10 26.73 -32.37
CA PHE A 696 -16.08 27.41 -31.09
C PHE A 696 -15.43 26.49 -30.06
N LEU A 697 -14.31 26.92 -29.50
CA LEU A 697 -13.61 26.21 -28.43
C LEU A 697 -13.81 26.98 -27.12
N PRO A 698 -14.65 26.50 -26.20
CA PRO A 698 -14.88 27.16 -24.92
C PRO A 698 -13.59 27.28 -24.09
N GLY A 699 -13.56 28.23 -23.17
CA GLY A 699 -12.51 28.28 -22.14
C GLY A 699 -12.61 27.08 -21.20
N CYS A 700 -11.49 26.67 -20.65
CA CYS A 700 -11.36 25.50 -19.74
C CYS A 700 -12.04 24.24 -20.30
N ASN A 701 -11.83 23.96 -21.59
CA ASN A 701 -12.52 22.85 -22.27
C ASN A 701 -11.65 22.24 -23.37
N LEU A 702 -12.14 21.14 -23.94
CA LEU A 702 -11.56 20.53 -25.12
C LEU A 702 -12.65 20.17 -26.14
N ILE A 703 -12.25 20.10 -27.42
CA ILE A 703 -13.07 19.56 -28.50
C ILE A 703 -12.28 18.52 -29.28
N MET A 704 -12.98 17.60 -29.89
CA MET A 704 -12.41 16.62 -30.82
C MET A 704 -13.02 16.82 -32.20
N LEU A 705 -12.15 16.77 -33.21
CA LEU A 705 -12.52 16.94 -34.60
C LEU A 705 -12.27 15.64 -35.37
N PHE A 706 -13.25 15.23 -36.16
CA PHE A 706 -13.19 14.01 -36.97
C PHE A 706 -13.54 14.34 -38.45
N LYS A 707 -12.80 13.73 -39.40
CA LYS A 707 -13.06 13.87 -40.81
C LYS A 707 -12.95 12.54 -41.55
#